data_4093c397869a6557459e687ef7c6b713
#
_entry.id   4093c397869a6557459e687ef7c6b713
#
_cell.length_a   1.000
_cell.length_b   1.000
_cell.length_c   1.000
_cell.angle_alpha   90.00
_cell.angle_beta   90.00
_cell.angle_gamma   90.00
#
_symmetry.space_group_name_H-M   'P 1'
#
loop_
_entity.id
_entity.type
_entity.pdbx_description
1 polymer ?
#
loop_
_entity_poly.entity_id
_entity_poly.type
_entity_poly.pdbx_seq_one_letter_code
_entity_poly.pdbx_strand_id
1 'polypeptide(L)'
;MPSVRPGDERDPGPLRSEPGALLEHVSVAVFGMDDDDRICFWGPGAQDLFGYESAAVLSEPAEVLFPEPPPGTPRAAARLADHARTLGYWRGRLAALHRDGTVFACGFRVFPVTGATGQSVVMGLASRGEELDRVKTNLAFLDALFETCPIGLVMLDEDLRYVHLNQALAEMDGLPIEDHLGRPMGEIMITSDGGEYQRMLRATVADGPPVIGTLVGLRTPGHPDRDQVRSVSLFPLSQAGGTRPGLGGLMVDVTDREQAILEATAARQRLALLDRATARIGTSLDVNVTAQELVDAAVPDFSDASVVELVDWMDEPEVFDPKRPLVTHRIASGTILPPPAVELVSGLETVTYPPGSRIHRVLRTGHPITFAVDEDFATTTVLHHARAQLLLESGLTWITIVPLIARGTVQGLTMFGRSAARPAFNKQDLSLAAELSSRAALCLDNARLYSRVQDIALTLQRALLPTALTTSPYVQVAHRYVPGSHVTEVGGDWYDVINLSRDRVALVVGDVMGHGVRAAANMGRLRITAKTLARHKEEPAALLTELDACAGEAGIELATCLYILYDARSGRARIANAGHPPPLVLHRDGAVETIGEVLGVPLGVGGHPFGTTEIELPEGATLALYTDGLIEARGQDIDVGADRLRAELSRASGPLEEAADRILAHLLPDRPDDDTVLVLARVRRAA
;
A
#
# COMPACT_ATOMS: atom_id res chain seq x y z
N MET A 1 14.45 38.38 33.68
CA MET A 1 14.61 38.84 32.31
C MET A 1 13.26 39.04 31.69
N PRO A 2 12.94 40.19 31.12
CA PRO A 2 11.57 40.63 30.92
C PRO A 2 10.94 40.06 29.62
N SER A 3 9.67 39.79 29.76
CA SER A 3 8.72 39.39 28.73
C SER A 3 8.50 40.52 27.72
N VAL A 4 8.76 40.25 26.45
CA VAL A 4 8.36 41.09 25.31
C VAL A 4 6.95 40.68 24.90
N ARG A 5 6.01 41.59 24.95
CA ARG A 5 4.67 41.47 24.38
C ARG A 5 4.75 41.58 22.87
N PRO A 6 4.02 40.76 22.07
CA PRO A 6 3.94 41.00 20.63
C PRO A 6 3.04 42.23 20.37
N GLY A 7 3.60 43.15 19.60
CA GLY A 7 2.91 44.31 19.11
C GLY A 7 1.92 44.01 18.00
N ASP A 8 0.88 44.81 17.96
CA ASP A 8 -0.15 44.98 16.95
C ASP A 8 0.43 45.01 15.52
N GLU A 9 0.45 43.90 14.81
CA GLU A 9 0.53 43.86 13.34
C GLU A 9 -0.91 44.08 12.82
N ARG A 10 -1.18 45.31 12.45
CA ARG A 10 -2.34 45.66 11.63
C ARG A 10 -2.14 44.97 10.27
N ASP A 11 -3.00 43.98 10.01
CA ASP A 11 -3.25 43.41 8.70
C ASP A 11 -3.41 44.55 7.67
N PRO A 12 -2.53 44.68 6.65
CA PRO A 12 -2.78 45.57 5.54
C PRO A 12 -3.89 44.93 4.71
N GLY A 13 -5.11 45.39 4.91
CA GLY A 13 -6.26 45.00 4.12
C GLY A 13 -5.91 45.03 2.61
N PRO A 14 -6.63 44.27 1.77
CA PRO A 14 -6.31 44.13 0.37
C PRO A 14 -6.25 45.51 -0.29
N LEU A 15 -5.13 45.80 -0.96
CA LEU A 15 -4.94 46.97 -1.79
C LEU A 15 -6.05 46.99 -2.87
N ARG A 16 -7.15 47.66 -2.58
CA ARG A 16 -8.15 48.03 -3.59
C ARG A 16 -7.57 49.18 -4.40
N SER A 17 -6.75 48.85 -5.38
CA SER A 17 -6.43 49.80 -6.46
C SER A 17 -7.56 49.69 -7.48
N GLU A 18 -8.47 50.66 -7.48
CA GLU A 18 -9.40 50.81 -8.59
C GLU A 18 -8.59 51.00 -9.88
N PRO A 19 -8.86 50.24 -10.96
CA PRO A 19 -8.10 50.34 -12.22
C PRO A 19 -8.15 51.74 -12.87
N GLY A 20 -9.07 52.60 -12.47
CA GLY A 20 -9.16 54.00 -12.87
C GLY A 20 -8.17 54.93 -12.18
N ALA A 21 -7.67 54.57 -10.99
CA ALA A 21 -6.82 55.45 -10.18
C ALA A 21 -5.43 55.71 -10.80
N LEU A 22 -4.96 54.85 -11.71
CA LEU A 22 -3.70 55.06 -12.44
C LEU A 22 -3.80 56.18 -13.50
N LEU A 23 -4.98 56.41 -14.05
CA LEU A 23 -5.21 57.52 -14.98
C LEU A 23 -5.50 58.86 -14.29
N GLU A 24 -6.04 58.83 -13.08
CA GLU A 24 -6.27 60.06 -12.27
C GLU A 24 -4.98 60.69 -11.70
N HIS A 25 -3.87 59.94 -11.63
CA HIS A 25 -2.59 60.47 -11.16
C HIS A 25 -1.62 60.88 -12.24
N VAL A 26 -2.00 60.77 -13.51
CA VAL A 26 -1.20 61.26 -14.62
C VAL A 26 -1.79 62.59 -15.07
N SER A 27 -1.14 63.68 -14.66
CA SER A 27 -1.49 65.04 -15.07
C SER A 27 -1.20 65.27 -16.59
N VAL A 28 -1.82 64.47 -17.45
CA VAL A 28 -1.80 64.62 -18.88
C VAL A 28 -3.04 65.36 -19.33
N ALA A 29 -2.82 66.50 -19.90
CA ALA A 29 -3.88 67.27 -20.55
C ALA A 29 -4.33 66.53 -21.83
N VAL A 30 -5.58 66.14 -21.89
CA VAL A 30 -6.17 65.53 -23.07
C VAL A 30 -7.15 66.52 -23.66
N PHE A 31 -7.03 66.81 -24.93
CA PHE A 31 -7.99 67.67 -25.69
C PHE A 31 -8.23 67.10 -27.07
N GLY A 32 -9.34 67.44 -27.66
CA GLY A 32 -9.69 67.05 -29.03
C GLY A 32 -10.02 68.27 -29.88
N MET A 33 -9.62 68.25 -31.18
CA MET A 33 -9.90 69.27 -32.16
C MET A 33 -10.75 68.65 -33.26
N ASP A 34 -11.77 69.38 -33.72
CA ASP A 34 -12.61 68.99 -34.87
C ASP A 34 -11.90 69.33 -36.22
N ASP A 35 -12.62 69.18 -37.34
CA ASP A 35 -12.10 69.44 -38.66
C ASP A 35 -11.84 70.94 -38.93
N ASP A 36 -12.43 71.85 -38.16
CA ASP A 36 -12.21 73.27 -38.19
C ASP A 36 -11.17 73.77 -37.16
N ASP A 37 -10.38 72.83 -36.61
CA ASP A 37 -9.36 73.05 -35.54
C ASP A 37 -9.95 73.71 -34.27
N ARG A 38 -11.23 73.52 -33.99
CA ARG A 38 -11.88 73.97 -32.77
C ARG A 38 -11.86 72.87 -31.73
N ILE A 39 -11.75 73.27 -30.47
CA ILE A 39 -11.72 72.32 -29.34
C ILE A 39 -13.11 71.69 -29.19
N CYS A 40 -13.19 70.38 -29.47
CA CYS A 40 -14.40 69.57 -29.33
C CYS A 40 -14.41 68.65 -28.11
N PHE A 41 -13.27 68.43 -27.51
CA PHE A 41 -13.07 67.67 -26.28
C PHE A 41 -12.05 68.34 -25.36
N TRP A 42 -12.38 68.36 -24.06
CA TRP A 42 -11.52 68.97 -23.01
C TRP A 42 -11.52 68.13 -21.76
N GLY A 43 -10.44 67.44 -21.47
CA GLY A 43 -10.29 66.62 -20.32
C GLY A 43 -9.91 67.41 -19.06
N PRO A 44 -10.11 66.86 -17.84
CA PRO A 44 -9.74 67.53 -16.58
C PRO A 44 -8.29 67.95 -16.51
N GLY A 45 -7.34 67.13 -16.92
CA GLY A 45 -5.93 67.47 -16.99
C GLY A 45 -5.59 68.63 -17.95
N ALA A 46 -6.44 68.89 -18.96
CA ALA A 46 -6.28 70.06 -19.85
C ALA A 46 -6.71 71.35 -19.11
N GLN A 47 -7.73 71.28 -18.30
CA GLN A 47 -8.12 72.37 -17.44
C GLN A 47 -7.02 72.76 -16.47
N ASP A 48 -6.39 71.75 -15.84
CA ASP A 48 -5.28 71.98 -14.88
C ASP A 48 -4.04 72.52 -15.57
N LEU A 49 -3.73 72.04 -16.76
CA LEU A 49 -2.52 72.43 -17.47
C LEU A 49 -2.60 73.82 -18.11
N PHE A 50 -3.75 74.18 -18.71
CA PHE A 50 -3.95 75.40 -19.46
C PHE A 50 -4.80 76.43 -18.74
N GLY A 51 -5.46 76.07 -17.60
CA GLY A 51 -6.23 77.01 -16.76
C GLY A 51 -7.61 77.39 -17.34
N TYR A 52 -8.08 76.74 -18.40
CA TYR A 52 -9.41 77.00 -19.02
C TYR A 52 -10.42 75.99 -18.50
N GLU A 53 -11.56 76.48 -18.04
CA GLU A 53 -12.71 75.60 -17.77
C GLU A 53 -13.30 75.06 -19.07
N SER A 54 -13.79 73.83 -19.04
CA SER A 54 -14.35 73.16 -20.23
C SER A 54 -15.43 74.00 -20.96
N ALA A 55 -16.34 74.65 -20.21
CA ALA A 55 -17.38 75.51 -20.78
C ALA A 55 -16.86 76.77 -21.47
N ALA A 56 -15.66 77.21 -21.11
CA ALA A 56 -15.04 78.43 -21.69
C ALA A 56 -14.21 78.17 -22.95
N VAL A 57 -13.83 76.92 -23.19
CA VAL A 57 -12.85 76.59 -24.25
C VAL A 57 -13.45 75.66 -25.33
N LEU A 58 -14.53 74.97 -25.05
CA LEU A 58 -15.24 74.14 -26.04
C LEU A 58 -15.78 75.02 -27.16
N SER A 59 -15.60 74.61 -28.42
CA SER A 59 -15.89 75.34 -29.65
C SER A 59 -15.02 76.57 -29.90
N GLU A 60 -14.05 76.87 -29.05
CA GLU A 60 -13.07 77.93 -29.34
C GLU A 60 -11.96 77.35 -30.26
N PRO A 61 -11.34 78.18 -31.09
CA PRO A 61 -10.17 77.78 -31.86
C PRO A 61 -9.05 77.28 -30.97
N ALA A 62 -8.47 76.15 -31.27
CA ALA A 62 -7.37 75.57 -30.45
C ALA A 62 -6.12 76.44 -30.36
N GLU A 63 -6.05 77.49 -31.17
CA GLU A 63 -5.04 78.51 -31.13
C GLU A 63 -4.95 79.26 -29.80
N VAL A 64 -6.03 79.29 -29.04
CA VAL A 64 -6.06 79.86 -27.68
C VAL A 64 -5.04 79.25 -26.74
N LEU A 65 -4.55 78.02 -27.05
CA LEU A 65 -3.58 77.29 -26.26
C LEU A 65 -2.10 77.68 -26.58
N PHE A 66 -1.89 78.55 -27.55
CA PHE A 66 -0.56 78.90 -28.07
C PHE A 66 -0.37 80.42 -28.06
N PRO A 67 0.85 80.92 -27.83
CA PRO A 67 1.16 82.36 -28.00
C PRO A 67 1.02 82.77 -29.47
N GLU A 68 0.70 84.08 -29.71
CA GLU A 68 0.60 84.61 -31.06
C GLU A 68 1.91 84.42 -31.86
N PRO A 69 1.85 83.81 -33.05
CA PRO A 69 3.01 83.59 -33.85
C PRO A 69 3.54 84.90 -34.47
N PRO A 70 4.83 85.03 -34.79
CA PRO A 70 5.33 86.15 -35.55
C PRO A 70 4.65 86.33 -36.89
N PRO A 71 4.56 87.59 -37.41
CA PRO A 71 3.94 87.83 -38.71
C PRO A 71 4.50 86.95 -39.82
N GLY A 72 3.61 86.23 -40.57
CA GLY A 72 4.01 85.34 -41.66
C GLY A 72 4.27 83.89 -41.25
N THR A 73 4.11 83.55 -39.98
CA THR A 73 4.25 82.15 -39.48
C THR A 73 2.90 81.48 -39.38
N PRO A 74 2.72 80.24 -39.89
CA PRO A 74 1.45 79.49 -39.71
C PRO A 74 1.13 79.30 -38.24
N ARG A 75 -0.17 79.32 -37.88
CA ARG A 75 -0.70 79.12 -36.52
C ARG A 75 -0.34 77.73 -35.97
N ALA A 76 -0.04 77.65 -34.70
CA ALA A 76 0.51 76.45 -34.10
C ALA A 76 -0.52 75.27 -34.09
N ALA A 77 -1.79 75.54 -33.74
CA ALA A 77 -2.81 74.51 -33.70
C ALA A 77 -3.11 73.92 -35.09
N ALA A 78 -3.27 74.80 -36.10
CA ALA A 78 -3.48 74.35 -37.48
C ALA A 78 -2.34 73.47 -38.02
N ARG A 79 -1.11 73.82 -37.69
CA ARG A 79 0.07 73.00 -38.06
C ARG A 79 0.06 71.65 -37.43
N LEU A 80 -0.31 71.58 -36.16
CA LEU A 80 -0.40 70.29 -35.42
C LEU A 80 -1.47 69.38 -35.99
N ALA A 81 -2.65 69.92 -36.22
CA ALA A 81 -3.76 69.21 -36.79
C ALA A 81 -3.50 68.71 -38.21
N ASP A 82 -2.95 69.56 -39.07
CA ASP A 82 -2.58 69.21 -40.43
C ASP A 82 -1.53 68.09 -40.52
N HIS A 83 -0.52 68.18 -39.71
CA HIS A 83 0.51 67.12 -39.62
C HIS A 83 -0.09 65.81 -39.11
N ALA A 84 -0.93 65.86 -38.08
CA ALA A 84 -1.60 64.66 -37.55
C ALA A 84 -2.50 63.97 -38.57
N ARG A 85 -3.28 64.79 -39.33
CA ARG A 85 -4.17 64.26 -40.40
C ARG A 85 -3.38 63.72 -41.60
N THR A 86 -2.24 64.31 -41.93
CA THR A 86 -1.42 63.94 -43.10
C THR A 86 -0.45 62.77 -42.81
N LEU A 87 0.18 62.77 -41.67
CA LEU A 87 1.22 61.80 -41.33
C LEU A 87 0.79 60.77 -40.27
N GLY A 88 -0.51 60.81 -39.86
CA GLY A 88 -1.06 59.91 -38.86
C GLY A 88 -0.70 60.26 -37.39
N TYR A 89 0.30 61.06 -37.16
CA TYR A 89 0.66 61.58 -35.82
C TYR A 89 1.62 62.76 -35.91
N TRP A 90 1.62 63.57 -34.86
CA TRP A 90 2.66 64.56 -34.63
C TRP A 90 3.13 64.56 -33.19
N ARG A 91 4.42 64.78 -32.99
CA ARG A 91 5.03 64.84 -31.66
C ARG A 91 6.13 65.96 -31.66
N GLY A 92 6.04 66.80 -30.67
CA GLY A 92 7.06 67.83 -30.50
C GLY A 92 6.88 68.67 -29.22
N ARG A 93 7.79 69.61 -29.01
CA ARG A 93 7.69 70.59 -27.95
C ARG A 93 7.35 71.93 -28.59
N LEU A 94 6.36 72.62 -28.02
CA LEU A 94 5.96 73.94 -28.40
C LEU A 94 5.74 74.81 -27.15
N ALA A 95 5.84 76.14 -27.31
CA ALA A 95 5.39 77.07 -26.29
C ALA A 95 3.86 77.02 -26.21
N ALA A 96 3.32 76.78 -25.03
CA ALA A 96 1.90 76.80 -24.72
C ALA A 96 1.57 78.05 -23.90
N LEU A 97 0.29 78.53 -24.04
CA LEU A 97 -0.20 79.68 -23.33
C LEU A 97 -1.23 79.24 -22.26
N HIS A 98 -0.99 79.58 -21.02
CA HIS A 98 -1.96 79.40 -19.96
C HIS A 98 -2.94 80.61 -19.92
N ARG A 99 -4.14 80.40 -19.40
CA ARG A 99 -5.20 81.40 -19.33
C ARG A 99 -4.77 82.73 -18.63
N ASP A 100 -3.85 82.66 -17.65
CA ASP A 100 -3.32 83.83 -16.99
C ASP A 100 -2.25 84.63 -17.79
N GLY A 101 -1.98 84.21 -19.01
CA GLY A 101 -1.01 84.81 -19.89
C GLY A 101 0.40 84.28 -19.76
N THR A 102 0.63 83.29 -18.89
CA THR A 102 1.95 82.67 -18.74
C THR A 102 2.28 81.75 -19.93
N VAL A 103 3.43 81.92 -20.53
CA VAL A 103 3.94 81.05 -21.61
C VAL A 103 4.89 80.03 -21.01
N PHE A 104 4.64 78.74 -21.32
CA PHE A 104 5.47 77.63 -20.80
C PHE A 104 5.78 76.61 -21.91
N ALA A 105 6.86 75.88 -21.76
CA ALA A 105 7.22 74.80 -22.67
C ALA A 105 6.35 73.57 -22.42
N CYS A 106 5.69 73.09 -23.43
CA CYS A 106 4.78 71.96 -23.35
C CYS A 106 5.14 70.93 -24.44
N GLY A 107 5.15 69.68 -24.07
CA GLY A 107 5.24 68.57 -25.01
C GLY A 107 3.84 68.18 -25.48
N PHE A 108 3.67 68.11 -26.81
CA PHE A 108 2.43 67.69 -27.43
C PHE A 108 2.61 66.38 -28.20
N ARG A 109 1.59 65.53 -28.13
CA ARG A 109 1.40 64.39 -29.05
C ARG A 109 -0.01 64.50 -29.59
N VAL A 110 -0.14 64.49 -30.91
CA VAL A 110 -1.40 64.72 -31.58
C VAL A 110 -1.60 63.61 -32.63
N PHE A 111 -2.75 63.02 -32.68
CA PHE A 111 -3.07 61.92 -33.60
C PHE A 111 -4.58 61.95 -33.97
N PRO A 112 -4.95 61.51 -35.18
CA PRO A 112 -6.32 61.42 -35.59
C PRO A 112 -7.02 60.21 -34.96
N VAL A 113 -8.26 60.37 -34.53
CA VAL A 113 -9.11 59.34 -34.00
C VAL A 113 -10.42 59.41 -34.78
N THR A 114 -10.85 58.29 -35.35
CA THR A 114 -12.14 58.22 -36.04
C THR A 114 -13.21 57.65 -35.07
N GLY A 115 -14.18 58.44 -34.74
CA GLY A 115 -15.30 58.03 -33.91
C GLY A 115 -16.23 57.05 -34.59
N ALA A 116 -17.06 56.36 -33.83
CA ALA A 116 -18.03 55.37 -34.32
C ALA A 116 -19.06 55.93 -35.37
N THR A 117 -19.19 57.26 -35.44
CA THR A 117 -20.06 57.99 -36.39
C THR A 117 -19.32 58.40 -37.67
N GLY A 118 -18.04 58.03 -37.86
CA GLY A 118 -17.25 58.41 -39.03
C GLY A 118 -16.67 59.81 -38.96
N GLN A 119 -16.82 60.57 -37.87
CA GLN A 119 -16.21 61.87 -37.67
C GLN A 119 -14.75 61.70 -37.28
N SER A 120 -13.84 62.42 -37.93
CA SER A 120 -12.42 62.45 -37.58
C SER A 120 -12.17 63.55 -36.56
N VAL A 121 -11.63 63.18 -35.42
CA VAL A 121 -11.22 64.13 -34.36
C VAL A 121 -9.72 63.98 -34.17
N VAL A 122 -9.02 65.10 -34.09
CA VAL A 122 -7.58 65.10 -33.78
C VAL A 122 -7.42 65.21 -32.25
N MET A 123 -6.98 64.13 -31.63
CA MET A 123 -6.72 64.09 -30.19
C MET A 123 -5.34 64.60 -29.88
N GLY A 124 -5.25 65.46 -28.87
CA GLY A 124 -4.01 65.98 -28.33
C GLY A 124 -3.74 65.56 -26.89
N LEU A 125 -2.57 65.08 -26.67
CA LEU A 125 -2.00 64.87 -25.32
C LEU A 125 -0.96 65.95 -25.11
N ALA A 126 -1.05 66.65 -23.96
CA ALA A 126 -0.11 67.73 -23.62
C ALA A 126 0.34 67.54 -22.18
N SER A 127 1.62 67.81 -21.94
CA SER A 127 2.18 67.81 -20.56
C SER A 127 3.36 68.76 -20.42
N ARG A 128 3.60 69.24 -19.19
CA ARG A 128 4.81 70.02 -18.85
C ARG A 128 6.02 69.08 -18.84
N GLY A 129 6.94 69.26 -19.79
CA GLY A 129 8.29 68.71 -19.79
C GLY A 129 8.38 67.19 -19.59
N GLU A 130 8.82 66.73 -18.46
CA GLU A 130 9.16 65.35 -18.14
C GLU A 130 7.98 64.38 -17.99
N GLU A 131 6.76 64.90 -17.76
CA GLU A 131 5.58 64.03 -17.50
C GLU A 131 5.17 63.23 -18.74
N LEU A 132 5.27 63.82 -19.97
CA LEU A 132 4.94 63.08 -21.19
C LEU A 132 5.90 61.92 -21.44
N ASP A 133 7.17 62.09 -21.12
CA ASP A 133 8.19 61.03 -21.28
C ASP A 133 7.99 59.94 -20.22
N ARG A 134 7.49 60.30 -19.04
CA ARG A 134 7.14 59.37 -17.98
C ARG A 134 5.95 58.51 -18.37
N VAL A 135 4.89 59.11 -18.95
CA VAL A 135 3.72 58.36 -19.46
C VAL A 135 4.13 57.42 -20.59
N LYS A 136 5.00 57.83 -21.50
CA LYS A 136 5.53 56.96 -22.56
C LYS A 136 6.34 55.79 -22.01
N THR A 137 7.20 56.09 -21.05
CA THR A 137 8.00 55.05 -20.42
C THR A 137 7.12 54.03 -19.74
N ASN A 138 6.07 54.49 -19.04
CA ASN A 138 5.10 53.59 -18.38
C ASN A 138 4.27 52.79 -19.39
N LEU A 139 3.79 53.38 -20.45
CA LEU A 139 3.09 52.66 -21.51
C LEU A 139 3.99 51.67 -22.23
N ALA A 140 5.20 52.05 -22.60
CA ALA A 140 6.18 51.15 -23.20
C ALA A 140 6.57 50.01 -22.26
N PHE A 141 6.63 50.28 -20.95
CA PHE A 141 6.84 49.25 -19.94
C PHE A 141 5.67 48.30 -19.82
N LEU A 142 4.43 48.78 -19.82
CA LEU A 142 3.23 47.97 -19.80
C LEU A 142 3.09 47.10 -21.06
N ASP A 143 3.35 47.70 -22.25
CA ASP A 143 3.39 46.96 -23.50
C ASP A 143 4.48 45.87 -23.48
N ALA A 144 5.67 46.21 -23.01
CA ALA A 144 6.76 45.26 -22.91
C ALA A 144 6.42 44.12 -21.92
N LEU A 145 5.83 44.45 -20.75
CA LEU A 145 5.37 43.46 -19.80
C LEU A 145 4.31 42.55 -20.40
N PHE A 146 3.34 43.10 -21.12
CA PHE A 146 2.29 42.35 -21.76
C PHE A 146 2.85 41.36 -22.77
N GLU A 147 3.70 41.85 -23.69
CA GLU A 147 4.25 41.04 -24.78
C GLU A 147 5.34 40.05 -24.35
N THR A 148 6.18 40.43 -23.37
CA THR A 148 7.31 39.57 -22.96
C THR A 148 6.98 38.66 -21.75
N CYS A 149 5.81 38.81 -21.13
CA CYS A 149 5.41 37.99 -20.02
C CYS A 149 5.29 36.53 -20.47
N PRO A 150 5.93 35.56 -19.78
CA PRO A 150 5.84 34.14 -20.12
C PRO A 150 4.49 33.52 -19.75
N ILE A 151 3.60 34.29 -19.14
CA ILE A 151 2.23 33.89 -18.80
C ILE A 151 1.32 34.37 -19.91
N GLY A 152 0.40 33.53 -20.36
CA GLY A 152 -0.62 33.92 -21.31
C GLY A 152 -1.53 34.98 -20.72
N LEU A 153 -1.57 36.15 -21.34
CA LEU A 153 -2.44 37.27 -20.97
C LEU A 153 -3.52 37.45 -22.03
N VAL A 154 -4.75 37.73 -21.59
CA VAL A 154 -5.91 37.87 -22.46
C VAL A 154 -6.83 38.99 -22.00
N MET A 155 -7.45 39.66 -22.97
CA MET A 155 -8.61 40.50 -22.77
C MET A 155 -9.74 39.99 -23.66
N LEU A 156 -10.91 39.78 -23.09
CA LEU A 156 -12.13 39.33 -23.73
C LEU A 156 -13.20 40.42 -23.61
N ASP A 157 -14.04 40.54 -24.62
CA ASP A 157 -15.25 41.40 -24.56
C ASP A 157 -16.40 40.75 -23.77
N GLU A 158 -17.58 41.43 -23.75
CA GLU A 158 -18.77 40.94 -23.05
C GLU A 158 -19.30 39.62 -23.63
N ASP A 159 -19.04 39.36 -24.93
CA ASP A 159 -19.39 38.12 -25.64
C ASP A 159 -18.31 37.04 -25.54
N LEU A 160 -17.30 37.23 -24.67
CA LEU A 160 -16.15 36.34 -24.50
C LEU A 160 -15.32 36.16 -25.79
N ARG A 161 -15.22 37.19 -26.63
CA ARG A 161 -14.34 37.20 -27.80
C ARG A 161 -13.01 37.81 -27.47
N TYR A 162 -11.96 37.32 -28.10
CA TYR A 162 -10.61 37.83 -27.92
C TYR A 162 -10.50 39.26 -28.45
N VAL A 163 -10.20 40.20 -27.56
CA VAL A 163 -9.94 41.62 -27.93
C VAL A 163 -8.41 41.85 -27.97
N HIS A 164 -7.68 41.27 -27.05
CA HIS A 164 -6.24 41.40 -27.02
C HIS A 164 -5.64 40.17 -26.31
N LEU A 165 -4.50 39.72 -26.78
CA LEU A 165 -3.74 38.63 -26.15
C LEU A 165 -2.26 38.83 -26.44
N ASN A 166 -1.40 38.28 -25.56
CA ASN A 166 0.06 38.35 -25.73
C ASN A 166 0.58 37.15 -26.54
N GLN A 167 1.86 37.25 -26.93
CA GLN A 167 2.54 36.21 -27.69
C GLN A 167 2.58 34.86 -26.93
N ALA A 168 2.75 34.88 -25.61
CA ALA A 168 2.79 33.65 -24.82
C ALA A 168 1.47 32.86 -24.90
N LEU A 169 0.32 33.52 -24.90
CA LEU A 169 -0.96 32.83 -25.04
C LEU A 169 -1.12 32.26 -26.46
N ALA A 170 -0.74 33.04 -27.49
CA ALA A 170 -0.77 32.58 -28.87
C ALA A 170 0.07 31.31 -29.10
N GLU A 171 1.26 31.26 -28.48
CA GLU A 171 2.13 30.07 -28.49
C GLU A 171 1.52 28.89 -27.74
N MET A 172 0.92 29.11 -26.57
CA MET A 172 0.20 28.07 -25.83
C MET A 172 -0.97 27.46 -26.62
N ASP A 173 -1.67 28.28 -27.41
CA ASP A 173 -2.78 27.84 -28.23
C ASP A 173 -2.34 27.24 -29.58
N GLY A 174 -1.09 27.51 -29.96
CA GLY A 174 -0.52 27.08 -31.23
C GLY A 174 -1.15 27.76 -32.44
N LEU A 175 -1.65 28.99 -32.23
CA LEU A 175 -2.31 29.84 -33.28
C LEU A 175 -1.72 31.23 -33.26
N PRO A 176 -1.57 31.89 -34.43
CA PRO A 176 -1.20 33.32 -34.53
C PRO A 176 -2.18 34.23 -33.79
N ILE A 177 -1.74 35.39 -33.33
CA ILE A 177 -2.57 36.37 -32.62
C ILE A 177 -3.77 36.79 -33.49
N GLU A 178 -3.53 36.96 -34.78
CA GLU A 178 -4.56 37.42 -35.76
C GLU A 178 -5.72 36.42 -35.86
N ASP A 179 -5.43 35.13 -35.67
CA ASP A 179 -6.44 34.08 -35.77
C ASP A 179 -7.31 33.96 -34.48
N HIS A 180 -6.95 34.67 -33.43
CA HIS A 180 -7.73 34.75 -32.19
C HIS A 180 -8.69 35.92 -32.19
N LEU A 181 -8.25 37.09 -32.69
CA LEU A 181 -8.97 38.36 -32.56
C LEU A 181 -10.39 38.26 -33.08
N GLY A 182 -11.37 38.68 -32.27
CA GLY A 182 -12.80 38.67 -32.59
C GLY A 182 -13.46 37.29 -32.50
N ARG A 183 -12.72 36.20 -32.33
CA ARG A 183 -13.30 34.85 -32.17
C ARG A 183 -13.72 34.60 -30.75
N PRO A 184 -14.82 33.86 -30.52
CA PRO A 184 -15.20 33.41 -29.19
C PRO A 184 -14.14 32.49 -28.58
N MET A 185 -13.84 32.65 -27.31
CA MET A 185 -12.87 31.83 -26.56
C MET A 185 -13.20 30.32 -26.64
N GLY A 186 -14.49 29.96 -26.62
CA GLY A 186 -14.93 28.57 -26.70
C GLY A 186 -14.67 27.86 -28.01
N GLU A 187 -14.35 28.60 -29.09
CA GLU A 187 -13.93 28.01 -30.38
C GLU A 187 -12.44 27.64 -30.39
N ILE A 188 -11.65 28.25 -29.54
CA ILE A 188 -10.19 28.05 -29.44
C ILE A 188 -9.88 27.15 -28.25
N MET A 189 -10.46 27.41 -27.09
CA MET A 189 -10.33 26.56 -25.90
C MET A 189 -11.50 25.58 -25.85
N ILE A 190 -11.30 24.35 -26.34
CA ILE A 190 -12.28 23.27 -26.31
C ILE A 190 -12.12 22.52 -25.00
N THR A 191 -13.01 22.81 -24.04
CA THR A 191 -12.97 22.18 -22.71
C THR A 191 -13.70 20.84 -22.68
N SER A 192 -13.22 19.91 -21.84
CA SER A 192 -13.81 18.57 -21.68
C SER A 192 -14.92 18.48 -20.63
N ASP A 193 -15.27 19.61 -20.01
CA ASP A 193 -16.19 19.72 -18.86
C ASP A 193 -17.68 19.88 -19.20
N GLY A 194 -18.08 19.61 -20.45
CA GLY A 194 -19.47 19.75 -20.87
C GLY A 194 -19.99 21.19 -20.83
N GLY A 195 -19.12 22.18 -20.91
CA GLY A 195 -19.47 23.61 -20.98
C GLY A 195 -19.67 24.27 -19.60
N GLU A 196 -19.26 23.62 -18.52
CA GLU A 196 -19.33 24.18 -17.17
C GLU A 196 -18.44 25.43 -17.05
N TYR A 197 -17.24 25.36 -17.58
CA TYR A 197 -16.31 26.47 -17.64
C TYR A 197 -16.87 27.68 -18.36
N GLN A 198 -17.50 27.49 -19.53
CA GLN A 198 -18.12 28.57 -20.27
C GLN A 198 -19.30 29.22 -19.53
N ARG A 199 -20.10 28.41 -18.80
CA ARG A 199 -21.18 28.94 -17.95
C ARG A 199 -20.60 29.79 -16.80
N MET A 200 -19.52 29.35 -16.20
CA MET A 200 -18.82 30.10 -15.16
C MET A 200 -18.29 31.44 -15.69
N LEU A 201 -17.69 31.48 -16.89
CA LEU A 201 -17.19 32.71 -17.50
C LEU A 201 -18.32 33.72 -17.75
N ARG A 202 -19.45 33.26 -18.31
CA ARG A 202 -20.63 34.13 -18.51
C ARG A 202 -21.19 34.70 -17.22
N ALA A 203 -21.15 33.91 -16.13
CA ALA A 203 -21.55 34.38 -14.84
C ALA A 203 -20.58 35.46 -14.30
N THR A 204 -19.27 35.31 -14.53
CA THR A 204 -18.26 36.30 -14.15
C THR A 204 -18.41 37.62 -14.91
N VAL A 205 -18.72 37.58 -16.19
CA VAL A 205 -19.05 38.78 -17.00
C VAL A 205 -20.28 39.50 -16.43
N ALA A 206 -21.32 38.74 -16.01
CA ALA A 206 -22.61 39.27 -15.55
C ALA A 206 -22.63 39.69 -14.06
N ASP A 207 -21.54 40.01 -13.43
CA ASP A 207 -21.36 40.38 -11.99
C ASP A 207 -20.94 39.25 -11.05
N GLY A 208 -20.51 38.12 -11.60
CA GLY A 208 -20.00 37.01 -10.80
C GLY A 208 -18.63 37.31 -10.16
N PRO A 209 -18.22 36.50 -9.19
CA PRO A 209 -16.88 36.58 -8.61
C PRO A 209 -15.81 36.31 -9.65
N PRO A 210 -14.59 36.85 -9.49
CA PRO A 210 -13.47 36.50 -10.37
C PRO A 210 -13.15 34.99 -10.27
N VAL A 211 -12.77 34.40 -11.38
CA VAL A 211 -12.24 33.05 -11.46
C VAL A 211 -10.77 33.13 -11.13
N ILE A 212 -10.29 32.39 -10.14
CA ILE A 212 -8.88 32.47 -9.72
C ILE A 212 -8.28 31.06 -9.63
N GLY A 213 -7.22 30.80 -10.40
CA GLY A 213 -6.43 29.59 -10.33
C GLY A 213 -7.19 28.30 -10.65
N THR A 214 -8.29 28.41 -11.42
CA THR A 214 -9.10 27.24 -11.78
C THR A 214 -8.34 26.40 -12.79
N LEU A 215 -8.21 25.10 -12.50
CA LEU A 215 -7.63 24.14 -13.42
C LEU A 215 -8.66 23.74 -14.47
N VAL A 216 -8.33 23.92 -15.73
CA VAL A 216 -9.20 23.63 -16.86
C VAL A 216 -8.50 22.66 -17.80
N GLY A 217 -9.10 21.49 -17.99
CA GLY A 217 -8.70 20.53 -19.02
C GLY A 217 -9.24 20.96 -20.38
N LEU A 218 -8.37 21.12 -21.36
CA LEU A 218 -8.75 21.62 -22.66
C LEU A 218 -7.87 21.09 -23.80
N ARG A 219 -8.36 21.26 -25.03
CA ARG A 219 -7.59 21.11 -26.27
C ARG A 219 -7.67 22.41 -27.05
N THR A 220 -6.63 22.67 -27.82
CA THR A 220 -6.56 23.81 -28.70
C THR A 220 -6.37 23.39 -30.16
N PRO A 221 -6.76 24.21 -31.17
CA PRO A 221 -6.56 23.89 -32.58
C PRO A 221 -5.08 23.63 -32.94
N GLY A 222 -4.12 24.29 -32.28
CA GLY A 222 -2.71 24.06 -32.50
C GLY A 222 -2.22 22.73 -31.93
N HIS A 223 -2.95 22.13 -30.97
CA HIS A 223 -2.61 20.88 -30.31
C HIS A 223 -3.84 19.96 -30.15
N PRO A 224 -4.45 19.50 -31.27
CA PRO A 224 -5.74 18.79 -31.24
C PRO A 224 -5.67 17.42 -30.56
N ASP A 225 -4.51 16.78 -30.58
CA ASP A 225 -4.28 15.44 -30.03
C ASP A 225 -3.71 15.45 -28.60
N ARG A 226 -3.45 16.63 -28.04
CA ARG A 226 -2.89 16.77 -26.70
C ARG A 226 -3.88 17.38 -25.73
N ASP A 227 -4.25 16.62 -24.72
CA ASP A 227 -4.96 17.16 -23.57
C ASP A 227 -4.02 18.06 -22.77
N GLN A 228 -4.41 19.30 -22.56
CA GLN A 228 -3.68 20.31 -21.79
C GLN A 228 -4.44 20.62 -20.50
N VAL A 229 -3.72 20.97 -19.46
CA VAL A 229 -4.28 21.51 -18.23
C VAL A 229 -3.74 22.91 -18.02
N ARG A 230 -4.63 23.90 -17.92
CA ARG A 230 -4.24 25.28 -17.66
C ARG A 230 -4.82 25.76 -16.35
N SER A 231 -4.02 26.51 -15.61
CA SER A 231 -4.49 27.32 -14.51
C SER A 231 -4.95 28.66 -15.07
N VAL A 232 -6.23 28.94 -14.91
CA VAL A 232 -6.89 30.11 -15.49
C VAL A 232 -7.38 31.03 -14.38
N SER A 233 -7.04 32.31 -14.49
CA SER A 233 -7.58 33.37 -13.65
C SER A 233 -8.18 34.46 -14.52
N LEU A 234 -9.45 34.77 -14.32
CA LEU A 234 -10.19 35.78 -15.08
C LEU A 234 -10.93 36.70 -14.12
N PHE A 235 -10.85 37.99 -14.39
CA PHE A 235 -11.45 39.04 -13.57
C PHE A 235 -12.13 40.07 -14.44
N PRO A 236 -13.25 40.63 -13.97
CA PRO A 236 -13.95 41.66 -14.72
C PRO A 236 -13.10 42.95 -14.83
N LEU A 237 -13.03 43.52 -16.02
CA LEU A 237 -12.40 44.79 -16.24
C LEU A 237 -13.43 45.92 -15.95
N SER A 238 -12.98 46.96 -15.24
CA SER A 238 -13.80 48.13 -14.92
C SER A 238 -13.30 49.33 -15.71
N GLN A 239 -14.19 50.06 -16.34
CA GLN A 239 -13.86 51.33 -16.97
C GLN A 239 -14.42 52.51 -16.16
N ALA A 240 -13.68 53.61 -16.11
CA ALA A 240 -14.18 54.84 -15.48
C ALA A 240 -15.43 55.30 -16.25
N GLY A 241 -16.61 55.12 -15.67
CA GLY A 241 -17.89 55.43 -16.32
C GLY A 241 -18.95 54.34 -16.23
N GLY A 242 -18.64 53.18 -15.61
CA GLY A 242 -19.64 52.16 -15.25
C GLY A 242 -19.97 51.13 -16.33
N THR A 243 -19.41 51.23 -17.51
CA THR A 243 -19.48 50.16 -18.53
C THR A 243 -18.35 49.14 -18.28
N ARG A 244 -18.65 47.86 -18.32
CA ARG A 244 -17.68 46.77 -18.20
C ARG A 244 -17.22 46.37 -19.59
N PRO A 245 -15.94 46.57 -19.93
CA PRO A 245 -15.44 46.24 -21.27
C PRO A 245 -15.17 44.71 -21.46
N GLY A 246 -15.47 43.87 -20.49
CA GLY A 246 -15.25 42.41 -20.57
C GLY A 246 -14.39 41.83 -19.43
N LEU A 247 -13.61 40.80 -19.73
CA LEU A 247 -12.75 40.10 -18.80
C LEU A 247 -11.25 40.31 -19.14
N GLY A 248 -10.45 40.54 -18.13
CA GLY A 248 -9.00 40.38 -18.22
C GLY A 248 -8.60 39.05 -17.62
N GLY A 249 -7.54 38.44 -18.12
CA GLY A 249 -7.13 37.16 -17.57
C GLY A 249 -5.69 36.77 -17.81
N LEU A 250 -5.26 35.82 -17.03
CA LEU A 250 -3.97 35.17 -17.15
C LEU A 250 -4.15 33.65 -17.16
N MET A 251 -3.34 33.00 -17.97
CA MET A 251 -3.35 31.56 -18.19
C MET A 251 -1.92 31.02 -18.10
N VAL A 252 -1.78 29.92 -17.37
CA VAL A 252 -0.51 29.23 -17.21
C VAL A 252 -0.71 27.77 -17.61
N ASP A 253 0.09 27.29 -18.55
CA ASP A 253 0.13 25.86 -18.86
C ASP A 253 0.80 25.11 -17.67
N VAL A 254 0.04 24.24 -17.03
CA VAL A 254 0.50 23.43 -15.90
C VAL A 254 0.44 21.94 -16.22
N THR A 255 0.28 21.58 -17.49
CA THR A 255 0.12 20.20 -17.96
C THR A 255 1.22 19.27 -17.42
N ASP A 256 2.47 19.64 -17.64
CA ASP A 256 3.60 18.81 -17.23
C ASP A 256 3.69 18.73 -15.68
N ARG A 257 3.34 19.80 -14.98
CA ARG A 257 3.30 19.83 -13.50
C ARG A 257 2.21 18.93 -12.95
N GLU A 258 0.99 19.04 -13.47
CA GLU A 258 -0.14 18.22 -13.03
C GLU A 258 0.10 16.74 -13.34
N GLN A 259 0.65 16.45 -14.51
CA GLN A 259 1.05 15.10 -14.88
C GLN A 259 2.11 14.54 -13.93
N ALA A 260 3.14 15.33 -13.60
CA ALA A 260 4.16 14.92 -12.65
C ALA A 260 3.59 14.69 -11.23
N ILE A 261 2.62 15.50 -10.80
CA ILE A 261 1.93 15.31 -9.51
C ILE A 261 1.13 14.00 -9.52
N LEU A 262 0.38 13.73 -10.61
CA LEU A 262 -0.37 12.49 -10.75
C LEU A 262 0.56 11.26 -10.75
N GLU A 263 1.66 11.32 -11.52
CA GLU A 263 2.67 10.26 -11.56
C GLU A 263 3.33 10.04 -10.19
N ALA A 264 3.72 11.12 -9.51
CA ALA A 264 4.30 11.04 -8.16
C ALA A 264 3.30 10.48 -7.14
N THR A 265 2.03 10.85 -7.24
CA THR A 265 0.98 10.33 -6.36
C THR A 265 0.75 8.83 -6.60
N ALA A 266 0.65 8.42 -7.86
CA ALA A 266 0.53 7.02 -8.24
C ALA A 266 1.75 6.20 -7.78
N ALA A 267 2.96 6.75 -7.92
CA ALA A 267 4.18 6.11 -7.45
C ALA A 267 4.21 5.95 -5.93
N ARG A 268 3.78 6.99 -5.18
CA ARG A 268 3.67 6.92 -3.70
C ARG A 268 2.65 5.89 -3.25
N GLN A 269 1.48 5.84 -3.88
CA GLN A 269 0.46 4.85 -3.57
C GLN A 269 0.98 3.43 -3.80
N ARG A 270 1.72 3.22 -4.90
CA ARG A 270 2.36 1.93 -5.20
C ARG A 270 3.39 1.53 -4.14
N LEU A 271 4.29 2.44 -3.78
CA LEU A 271 5.29 2.20 -2.73
C LEU A 271 4.62 1.88 -1.39
N ALA A 272 3.58 2.62 -1.02
CA ALA A 272 2.84 2.36 0.22
C ALA A 272 2.14 0.98 0.20
N LEU A 273 1.65 0.53 -0.94
CA LEU A 273 1.07 -0.81 -1.09
C LEU A 273 2.14 -1.89 -0.94
N LEU A 274 3.29 -1.73 -1.60
CA LEU A 274 4.42 -2.66 -1.51
C LEU A 274 4.99 -2.73 -0.08
N ASP A 275 5.10 -1.61 0.58
CA ASP A 275 5.59 -1.55 1.96
C ASP A 275 4.64 -2.29 2.90
N ARG A 276 3.32 -2.05 2.80
CA ARG A 276 2.31 -2.79 3.57
C ARG A 276 2.32 -4.28 3.26
N ALA A 277 2.39 -4.65 1.99
CA ALA A 277 2.49 -6.05 1.58
C ALA A 277 3.76 -6.71 2.11
N THR A 278 4.89 -5.98 2.06
CA THR A 278 6.18 -6.41 2.61
C THR A 278 6.13 -6.70 4.10
N ALA A 279 5.41 -5.89 4.86
CA ALA A 279 5.25 -6.06 6.30
C ALA A 279 4.24 -7.17 6.68
N ARG A 280 3.32 -7.52 5.78
CA ARG A 280 2.20 -8.43 6.08
C ARG A 280 2.38 -9.82 5.48
N ILE A 281 2.96 -9.94 4.27
CA ILE A 281 3.13 -11.23 3.60
C ILE A 281 4.34 -11.96 4.17
N GLY A 282 4.11 -13.17 4.69
CA GLY A 282 5.14 -14.05 5.24
C GLY A 282 5.38 -13.85 6.74
N THR A 283 4.37 -13.39 7.48
CA THR A 283 4.43 -13.31 8.95
C THR A 283 4.26 -14.67 9.60
N SER A 284 3.76 -15.66 8.86
CA SER A 284 3.55 -17.04 9.28
C SER A 284 4.26 -18.01 8.33
N LEU A 285 4.57 -19.19 8.86
CA LEU A 285 5.02 -20.34 8.08
C LEU A 285 3.86 -21.29 7.71
N ASP A 286 2.62 -20.83 7.86
CA ASP A 286 1.44 -21.52 7.36
C ASP A 286 1.13 -21.07 5.94
N VAL A 287 0.96 -22.05 5.03
CA VAL A 287 0.72 -21.80 3.59
C VAL A 287 -0.58 -21.06 3.36
N ASN A 288 -1.66 -21.42 4.09
CA ASN A 288 -2.98 -20.80 3.92
C ASN A 288 -2.99 -19.38 4.48
N VAL A 289 -2.37 -19.16 5.65
CA VAL A 289 -2.22 -17.83 6.25
C VAL A 289 -1.42 -16.92 5.32
N THR A 290 -0.28 -17.38 4.81
CA THR A 290 0.57 -16.61 3.90
C THR A 290 -0.16 -16.27 2.58
N ALA A 291 -0.94 -17.20 2.04
CA ALA A 291 -1.76 -16.94 0.85
C ALA A 291 -2.85 -15.90 1.12
N GLN A 292 -3.50 -15.96 2.28
CA GLN A 292 -4.52 -15.00 2.67
C GLN A 292 -3.93 -13.61 2.91
N GLU A 293 -2.72 -13.53 3.48
CA GLU A 293 -1.97 -12.27 3.63
C GLU A 293 -1.75 -11.55 2.28
N LEU A 294 -1.47 -12.30 1.19
CA LEU A 294 -1.38 -11.73 -0.15
C LEU A 294 -2.73 -11.17 -0.63
N VAL A 295 -3.81 -11.93 -0.44
CA VAL A 295 -5.16 -11.49 -0.80
C VAL A 295 -5.55 -10.22 -0.04
N ASP A 296 -5.34 -10.19 1.27
CA ASP A 296 -5.66 -9.06 2.14
C ASP A 296 -4.80 -7.82 1.86
N ALA A 297 -3.59 -8.02 1.34
CA ALA A 297 -2.73 -6.93 0.89
C ALA A 297 -3.18 -6.33 -0.45
N ALA A 298 -3.82 -7.15 -1.31
CA ALA A 298 -4.24 -6.73 -2.63
C ALA A 298 -5.67 -6.16 -2.67
N VAL A 299 -6.58 -6.67 -1.85
CA VAL A 299 -7.98 -6.25 -1.78
C VAL A 299 -8.19 -5.37 -0.55
N PRO A 300 -8.78 -4.17 -0.65
CA PRO A 300 -9.38 -3.55 -1.83
C PRO A 300 -8.43 -2.66 -2.65
N ASP A 301 -7.21 -2.40 -2.20
CA ASP A 301 -6.39 -1.30 -2.69
C ASP A 301 -5.91 -1.48 -4.14
N PHE A 302 -5.58 -2.69 -4.53
CA PHE A 302 -5.07 -3.02 -5.87
C PHE A 302 -6.14 -3.62 -6.79
N SER A 303 -7.00 -4.49 -6.26
CA SER A 303 -8.04 -5.21 -6.99
C SER A 303 -9.33 -5.31 -6.18
N ASP A 304 -10.45 -5.57 -6.86
CA ASP A 304 -11.76 -5.75 -6.22
C ASP A 304 -11.99 -7.22 -5.81
N ALA A 305 -11.24 -8.13 -6.41
CA ALA A 305 -11.21 -9.55 -6.06
C ALA A 305 -9.80 -10.12 -6.25
N SER A 306 -9.43 -11.10 -5.44
CA SER A 306 -8.17 -11.83 -5.60
C SER A 306 -8.34 -13.28 -5.17
N VAL A 307 -7.63 -14.19 -5.84
CA VAL A 307 -7.54 -15.61 -5.45
C VAL A 307 -6.10 -16.07 -5.60
N VAL A 308 -5.70 -17.00 -4.74
CA VAL A 308 -4.41 -17.68 -4.78
C VAL A 308 -4.65 -19.18 -4.97
N GLU A 309 -4.05 -19.74 -5.99
CA GLU A 309 -4.15 -21.15 -6.32
C GLU A 309 -2.75 -21.75 -6.44
N LEU A 310 -2.52 -22.88 -5.79
CA LEU A 310 -1.30 -23.67 -5.90
C LEU A 310 -1.51 -24.85 -6.83
N VAL A 311 -0.49 -25.18 -7.60
CA VAL A 311 -0.50 -26.37 -8.46
C VAL A 311 -0.16 -27.59 -7.64
N ASP A 312 -0.84 -28.70 -7.94
CA ASP A 312 -0.64 -29.98 -7.28
C ASP A 312 0.59 -30.72 -7.83
N TRP A 313 1.77 -30.14 -7.57
CA TRP A 313 3.04 -30.84 -7.84
C TRP A 313 3.44 -31.65 -6.60
N MET A 314 2.56 -32.59 -6.20
CA MET A 314 2.65 -33.10 -4.84
C MET A 314 3.95 -33.85 -4.52
N ASP A 315 4.66 -34.51 -5.42
CA ASP A 315 5.83 -35.31 -5.01
C ASP A 315 7.01 -35.42 -6.00
N GLU A 316 6.83 -35.05 -7.25
CA GLU A 316 7.94 -34.92 -8.21
C GLU A 316 7.72 -33.69 -9.08
N PRO A 317 8.77 -32.97 -9.53
CA PRO A 317 8.63 -31.97 -10.56
C PRO A 317 8.28 -32.67 -11.88
N GLU A 318 7.03 -33.14 -11.97
CA GLU A 318 6.52 -33.62 -13.26
C GLU A 318 6.61 -32.44 -14.23
N VAL A 319 7.31 -32.71 -15.33
CA VAL A 319 7.39 -31.77 -16.43
C VAL A 319 5.96 -31.43 -16.82
N PHE A 320 5.58 -30.15 -16.65
CA PHE A 320 4.29 -29.62 -17.05
C PHE A 320 3.92 -30.17 -18.46
N ASP A 321 2.92 -31.05 -18.51
CA ASP A 321 2.40 -31.58 -19.76
C ASP A 321 1.26 -30.69 -20.28
N PRO A 322 1.47 -29.89 -21.32
CA PRO A 322 0.46 -28.99 -21.87
C PRO A 322 -0.75 -29.70 -22.45
N LYS A 323 -0.72 -31.02 -22.57
CA LYS A 323 -1.85 -31.85 -23.09
C LYS A 323 -2.76 -32.38 -22.00
N ARG A 324 -2.37 -32.28 -20.72
CA ARG A 324 -3.19 -32.70 -19.58
C ARG A 324 -3.94 -31.52 -18.96
N PRO A 325 -5.14 -31.75 -18.42
CA PRO A 325 -5.80 -30.74 -17.59
C PRO A 325 -4.91 -30.37 -16.41
N LEU A 326 -4.88 -29.07 -16.09
CA LEU A 326 -4.16 -28.57 -14.94
C LEU A 326 -5.09 -28.56 -13.74
N VAL A 327 -4.66 -29.17 -12.66
CA VAL A 327 -5.35 -29.16 -11.37
C VAL A 327 -4.65 -28.19 -10.44
N THR A 328 -5.40 -27.26 -9.86
CA THR A 328 -4.93 -26.33 -8.86
C THR A 328 -5.82 -26.42 -7.61
N HIS A 329 -5.25 -26.09 -6.48
CA HIS A 329 -5.99 -25.95 -5.22
C HIS A 329 -6.05 -24.49 -4.84
N ARG A 330 -7.27 -23.95 -4.72
CA ARG A 330 -7.48 -22.61 -4.19
C ARG A 330 -7.27 -22.63 -2.69
N ILE A 331 -6.29 -21.86 -2.22
CA ILE A 331 -5.88 -21.82 -0.82
C ILE A 331 -6.25 -20.51 -0.13
N ALA A 332 -6.49 -19.44 -0.90
CA ALA A 332 -6.94 -18.17 -0.38
C ALA A 332 -7.77 -17.40 -1.40
N SER A 333 -8.71 -16.60 -0.92
CA SER A 333 -9.54 -15.75 -1.76
C SER A 333 -10.15 -14.59 -0.99
N GLY A 334 -10.52 -13.52 -1.70
CA GLY A 334 -11.21 -12.37 -1.13
C GLY A 334 -11.80 -11.47 -2.20
N THR A 335 -12.90 -10.80 -1.87
CA THR A 335 -13.54 -9.82 -2.75
C THR A 335 -14.34 -8.79 -1.95
N ILE A 336 -14.43 -7.57 -2.50
CA ILE A 336 -15.35 -6.52 -2.00
C ILE A 336 -16.64 -6.44 -2.83
N LEU A 337 -16.75 -7.23 -3.89
CA LEU A 337 -17.93 -7.25 -4.75
C LEU A 337 -19.03 -8.09 -4.10
N PRO A 338 -20.31 -7.73 -4.35
CA PRO A 338 -21.44 -8.51 -3.85
C PRO A 338 -21.58 -9.87 -4.59
N PRO A 339 -22.46 -10.79 -4.15
CA PRO A 339 -22.83 -11.95 -4.94
C PRO A 339 -23.29 -11.54 -6.37
N PRO A 340 -22.93 -12.31 -7.41
CA PRO A 340 -22.33 -13.65 -7.37
C PRO A 340 -20.79 -13.68 -7.29
N ALA A 341 -20.10 -12.55 -7.22
CA ALA A 341 -18.64 -12.54 -7.13
C ALA A 341 -18.13 -13.26 -5.86
N VAL A 342 -18.83 -13.12 -4.73
CA VAL A 342 -18.50 -13.85 -3.50
C VAL A 342 -18.55 -15.34 -3.75
N GLU A 343 -19.58 -15.86 -4.42
CA GLU A 343 -19.74 -17.28 -4.73
C GLU A 343 -18.65 -17.80 -5.66
N LEU A 344 -18.23 -16.96 -6.64
CA LEU A 344 -17.17 -17.29 -7.58
C LEU A 344 -15.82 -17.48 -6.88
N VAL A 345 -15.50 -16.62 -5.91
CA VAL A 345 -14.19 -16.61 -5.25
C VAL A 345 -14.18 -17.40 -3.95
N SER A 346 -15.33 -17.58 -3.29
CA SER A 346 -15.43 -18.28 -2.00
C SER A 346 -15.11 -19.76 -2.11
N GLY A 347 -14.49 -20.26 -1.05
CA GLY A 347 -14.23 -21.69 -0.86
C GLY A 347 -12.82 -22.12 -1.25
N LEU A 348 -12.28 -23.00 -0.40
CA LEU A 348 -11.11 -23.81 -0.71
C LEU A 348 -11.56 -24.94 -1.62
N GLU A 349 -11.22 -24.90 -2.90
CA GLU A 349 -11.67 -25.90 -3.86
C GLU A 349 -10.56 -26.30 -4.84
N THR A 350 -10.73 -27.49 -5.40
CA THR A 350 -9.91 -27.96 -6.50
C THR A 350 -10.47 -27.39 -7.81
N VAL A 351 -9.66 -26.66 -8.54
CA VAL A 351 -10.02 -26.07 -9.84
C VAL A 351 -9.27 -26.79 -10.95
N THR A 352 -10.00 -27.18 -11.99
CA THR A 352 -9.39 -27.86 -13.15
C THR A 352 -9.49 -26.98 -14.38
N TYR A 353 -8.36 -26.69 -15.00
CA TYR A 353 -8.24 -25.89 -16.21
C TYR A 353 -8.00 -26.77 -17.43
N PRO A 354 -8.66 -26.50 -18.57
CA PRO A 354 -8.50 -27.30 -19.78
C PRO A 354 -7.10 -27.16 -20.38
N PRO A 355 -6.63 -28.20 -21.08
CA PRO A 355 -5.35 -28.13 -21.82
C PRO A 355 -5.32 -26.97 -22.80
N GLY A 356 -4.20 -26.26 -22.88
CA GLY A 356 -4.02 -25.13 -23.80
C GLY A 356 -4.74 -23.84 -23.37
N SER A 357 -5.40 -23.81 -22.22
CA SER A 357 -6.04 -22.61 -21.67
C SER A 357 -5.03 -21.48 -21.47
N ARG A 358 -5.55 -20.26 -21.28
CA ARG A 358 -4.73 -19.09 -20.98
C ARG A 358 -3.96 -19.25 -19.67
N ILE A 359 -4.50 -19.99 -18.70
CA ILE A 359 -3.84 -20.37 -17.45
C ILE A 359 -2.60 -21.23 -17.72
N HIS A 360 -2.73 -22.26 -18.57
CA HIS A 360 -1.59 -23.06 -19.00
C HIS A 360 -0.46 -22.22 -19.61
N ARG A 361 -0.81 -21.18 -20.38
CA ARG A 361 0.17 -20.27 -20.97
C ARG A 361 0.93 -19.49 -19.91
N VAL A 362 0.22 -18.93 -18.91
CA VAL A 362 0.84 -18.20 -17.81
C VAL A 362 1.83 -19.07 -17.05
N LEU A 363 1.43 -20.28 -16.68
CA LEU A 363 2.29 -21.19 -15.91
C LEU A 363 3.48 -21.68 -16.71
N ARG A 364 3.33 -21.91 -18.02
CA ARG A 364 4.41 -22.34 -18.89
C ARG A 364 5.41 -21.23 -19.19
N THR A 365 4.92 -20.00 -19.44
CA THR A 365 5.78 -18.89 -19.86
C THR A 365 6.36 -18.09 -18.68
N GLY A 366 5.78 -18.23 -17.50
CA GLY A 366 6.15 -17.44 -16.34
C GLY A 366 5.83 -15.94 -16.46
N HIS A 367 4.98 -15.54 -17.42
CA HIS A 367 4.65 -14.15 -17.66
C HIS A 367 3.19 -13.86 -17.31
N PRO A 368 2.91 -12.72 -16.63
CA PRO A 368 1.56 -12.31 -16.34
C PRO A 368 0.79 -11.95 -17.60
N ILE A 369 -0.50 -12.20 -17.62
CA ILE A 369 -1.40 -11.88 -18.72
C ILE A 369 -2.67 -11.23 -18.17
N THR A 370 -3.18 -10.20 -18.87
CA THR A 370 -4.44 -9.53 -18.56
C THR A 370 -5.49 -9.82 -19.62
N PHE A 371 -6.73 -9.99 -19.20
CA PHE A 371 -7.88 -10.27 -20.05
C PHE A 371 -9.07 -9.40 -19.68
N ALA A 372 -9.88 -9.04 -20.69
CA ALA A 372 -11.26 -8.66 -20.46
C ALA A 372 -12.08 -9.92 -20.09
N VAL A 373 -13.04 -9.75 -19.20
CA VAL A 373 -14.00 -10.80 -18.88
C VAL A 373 -15.12 -10.76 -19.92
N ASP A 374 -15.04 -11.66 -20.88
CA ASP A 374 -16.00 -11.86 -21.95
C ASP A 374 -16.39 -13.35 -22.06
N GLU A 375 -17.35 -13.67 -22.94
CA GLU A 375 -17.82 -15.04 -23.17
C GLU A 375 -16.69 -15.97 -23.63
N ASP A 376 -15.77 -15.49 -24.50
CA ASP A 376 -14.62 -16.27 -24.97
C ASP A 376 -13.69 -16.61 -23.81
N PHE A 377 -13.38 -15.65 -22.94
CA PHE A 377 -12.57 -15.91 -21.75
C PHE A 377 -13.25 -16.91 -20.82
N ALA A 378 -14.52 -16.69 -20.50
CA ALA A 378 -15.25 -17.55 -19.56
C ALA A 378 -15.35 -18.99 -20.06
N THR A 379 -15.67 -19.20 -21.33
CA THR A 379 -15.86 -20.55 -21.91
C THR A 379 -14.56 -21.29 -22.19
N THR A 380 -13.49 -20.58 -22.53
CA THR A 380 -12.18 -21.20 -22.84
C THR A 380 -11.29 -21.42 -21.61
N THR A 381 -11.57 -20.73 -20.51
CA THR A 381 -10.74 -20.80 -19.31
C THR A 381 -11.31 -21.73 -18.23
N VAL A 382 -12.63 -21.84 -18.14
CA VAL A 382 -13.31 -22.60 -17.09
C VAL A 382 -14.05 -23.82 -17.68
N LEU A 383 -13.72 -25.03 -17.21
CA LEU A 383 -14.35 -26.29 -17.67
C LEU A 383 -15.82 -26.41 -17.28
N HIS A 384 -16.25 -25.77 -16.19
CA HIS A 384 -17.63 -25.87 -15.69
C HIS A 384 -18.49 -24.71 -16.15
N HIS A 385 -19.53 -24.99 -16.91
CA HIS A 385 -20.45 -24.00 -17.46
C HIS A 385 -21.06 -23.09 -16.40
N ALA A 386 -21.49 -23.63 -15.26
CA ALA A 386 -22.05 -22.86 -14.15
C ALA A 386 -21.04 -21.83 -13.59
N ARG A 387 -19.77 -22.20 -13.50
CA ARG A 387 -18.73 -21.29 -13.03
C ARG A 387 -18.39 -20.20 -14.07
N ALA A 388 -18.42 -20.54 -15.35
CA ALA A 388 -18.25 -19.56 -16.44
C ALA A 388 -19.38 -18.51 -16.39
N GLN A 389 -20.59 -18.93 -16.11
CA GLN A 389 -21.73 -18.03 -15.94
C GLN A 389 -21.58 -17.14 -14.70
N LEU A 390 -21.19 -17.69 -13.54
CA LEU A 390 -20.88 -16.89 -12.35
C LEU A 390 -19.80 -15.84 -12.62
N LEU A 391 -18.80 -16.18 -13.42
CA LEU A 391 -17.75 -15.24 -13.79
C LEU A 391 -18.30 -14.05 -14.61
N LEU A 392 -19.16 -14.32 -15.59
CA LEU A 392 -19.79 -13.27 -16.40
C LEU A 392 -20.76 -12.39 -15.58
N GLU A 393 -21.41 -12.96 -14.57
CA GLU A 393 -22.37 -12.27 -13.71
C GLU A 393 -21.68 -11.58 -12.50
N SER A 394 -20.39 -11.84 -12.26
CA SER A 394 -19.65 -11.36 -11.07
C SER A 394 -19.43 -9.86 -11.00
N GLY A 395 -19.65 -9.15 -12.11
CA GLY A 395 -19.31 -7.72 -12.23
C GLY A 395 -17.83 -7.43 -12.46
N LEU A 396 -17.00 -8.48 -12.54
CA LEU A 396 -15.60 -8.33 -12.94
C LEU A 396 -15.51 -8.03 -14.45
N THR A 397 -14.71 -7.03 -14.81
CA THR A 397 -14.49 -6.62 -16.21
C THR A 397 -13.09 -6.94 -16.69
N TRP A 398 -12.13 -6.98 -15.78
CA TRP A 398 -10.73 -7.26 -16.07
C TRP A 398 -10.15 -8.26 -15.07
N ILE A 399 -9.39 -9.22 -15.58
CA ILE A 399 -8.63 -10.16 -14.75
C ILE A 399 -7.18 -10.19 -15.20
N THR A 400 -6.27 -10.08 -14.24
CA THR A 400 -4.84 -10.30 -14.44
C THR A 400 -4.43 -11.57 -13.72
N ILE A 401 -3.76 -12.47 -14.43
CA ILE A 401 -3.24 -13.73 -13.91
C ILE A 401 -1.72 -13.64 -13.85
N VAL A 402 -1.18 -13.87 -12.66
CA VAL A 402 0.26 -13.76 -12.38
C VAL A 402 0.75 -15.08 -11.82
N PRO A 403 1.84 -15.66 -12.38
CA PRO A 403 2.40 -16.88 -11.83
C PRO A 403 3.12 -16.62 -10.50
N LEU A 404 2.99 -17.54 -9.57
CA LEU A 404 3.74 -17.59 -8.32
C LEU A 404 5.04 -18.36 -8.60
N ILE A 405 6.15 -17.66 -8.71
CA ILE A 405 7.46 -18.25 -9.05
C ILE A 405 8.40 -18.09 -7.87
N ALA A 406 8.89 -19.21 -7.34
CA ALA A 406 9.93 -19.24 -6.33
C ALA A 406 11.08 -20.14 -6.80
N ARG A 407 12.33 -19.66 -6.65
CA ARG A 407 13.55 -20.40 -7.02
C ARG A 407 13.54 -20.97 -8.44
N GLY A 408 12.90 -20.25 -9.39
CA GLY A 408 12.78 -20.65 -10.78
C GLY A 408 11.69 -21.68 -11.06
N THR A 409 10.92 -22.10 -10.06
CA THR A 409 9.82 -23.06 -10.21
C THR A 409 8.48 -22.35 -10.02
N VAL A 410 7.52 -22.65 -10.90
CA VAL A 410 6.14 -22.14 -10.76
C VAL A 410 5.42 -22.97 -9.70
N GLN A 411 5.01 -22.32 -8.61
CA GLN A 411 4.30 -22.96 -7.49
C GLN A 411 2.78 -22.89 -7.66
N GLY A 412 2.29 -21.92 -8.45
CA GLY A 412 0.89 -21.65 -8.60
C GLY A 412 0.65 -20.37 -9.35
N LEU A 413 -0.48 -19.76 -9.08
CA LEU A 413 -0.88 -18.50 -9.68
C LEU A 413 -1.70 -17.64 -8.69
N THR A 414 -1.69 -16.34 -8.95
CA THR A 414 -2.59 -15.37 -8.34
C THR A 414 -3.42 -14.71 -9.42
N MET A 415 -4.71 -14.55 -9.18
CA MET A 415 -5.59 -13.78 -10.04
C MET A 415 -6.03 -12.51 -9.31
N PHE A 416 -5.99 -11.39 -10.01
CA PHE A 416 -6.49 -10.11 -9.56
C PHE A 416 -7.61 -9.66 -10.47
N GLY A 417 -8.78 -9.37 -9.93
CA GLY A 417 -9.97 -8.94 -10.66
C GLY A 417 -10.33 -7.50 -10.38
N ARG A 418 -10.73 -6.76 -11.43
CA ARG A 418 -11.28 -5.39 -11.34
C ARG A 418 -12.66 -5.33 -11.95
N SER A 419 -13.55 -4.58 -11.32
CA SER A 419 -14.88 -4.23 -11.83
C SER A 419 -14.82 -3.02 -12.78
N ALA A 420 -15.94 -2.65 -13.37
CA ALA A 420 -16.05 -1.47 -14.22
C ALA A 420 -15.79 -0.14 -13.48
N ALA A 421 -15.77 -0.15 -12.14
CA ALA A 421 -15.44 1.03 -11.35
C ALA A 421 -13.94 1.38 -11.41
N ARG A 422 -13.10 0.48 -11.91
CA ARG A 422 -11.65 0.68 -12.04
C ARG A 422 -11.19 0.55 -13.50
N PRO A 423 -10.14 1.29 -13.91
CA PRO A 423 -9.54 1.12 -15.23
C PRO A 423 -8.90 -0.27 -15.38
N ALA A 424 -8.72 -0.70 -16.63
CA ALA A 424 -7.95 -1.89 -16.97
C ALA A 424 -6.55 -1.85 -16.35
N PHE A 425 -5.98 -3.03 -16.08
CA PHE A 425 -4.62 -3.13 -15.59
C PHE A 425 -3.62 -2.63 -16.63
N ASN A 426 -2.85 -1.61 -16.28
CA ASN A 426 -1.80 -1.06 -17.12
C ASN A 426 -0.45 -1.77 -16.89
N LYS A 427 0.59 -1.39 -17.64
CA LYS A 427 1.93 -2.00 -17.50
C LYS A 427 2.51 -1.87 -16.10
N GLN A 428 2.21 -0.77 -15.43
CA GLN A 428 2.70 -0.52 -14.07
C GLN A 428 1.97 -1.38 -13.05
N ASP A 429 0.66 -1.60 -13.24
CA ASP A 429 -0.13 -2.53 -12.42
C ASP A 429 0.38 -3.97 -12.57
N LEU A 430 0.73 -4.39 -13.78
CA LEU A 430 1.31 -5.72 -14.02
C LEU A 430 2.66 -5.90 -13.31
N SER A 431 3.50 -4.87 -13.31
CA SER A 431 4.76 -4.91 -12.56
C SER A 431 4.53 -5.05 -11.06
N LEU A 432 3.57 -4.30 -10.52
CA LEU A 432 3.19 -4.36 -9.10
C LEU A 432 2.61 -5.74 -8.74
N ALA A 433 1.70 -6.26 -9.57
CA ALA A 433 1.13 -7.60 -9.38
C ALA A 433 2.21 -8.69 -9.38
N ALA A 434 3.18 -8.59 -10.30
CA ALA A 434 4.30 -9.53 -10.37
C ALA A 434 5.20 -9.45 -9.12
N GLU A 435 5.43 -8.26 -8.58
CA GLU A 435 6.25 -8.06 -7.38
C GLU A 435 5.56 -8.61 -6.13
N LEU A 436 4.26 -8.32 -5.94
CA LEU A 436 3.44 -8.89 -4.86
C LEU A 436 3.42 -10.42 -4.91
N SER A 437 3.17 -10.96 -6.11
CA SER A 437 3.10 -12.41 -6.34
C SER A 437 4.46 -13.09 -6.16
N SER A 438 5.55 -12.47 -6.58
CA SER A 438 6.91 -13.01 -6.40
C SER A 438 7.30 -13.09 -4.94
N ARG A 439 6.95 -12.06 -4.14
CA ARG A 439 7.17 -12.06 -2.71
C ARG A 439 6.36 -13.16 -2.02
N ALA A 440 5.07 -13.22 -2.32
CA ALA A 440 4.21 -14.27 -1.76
C ALA A 440 4.69 -15.67 -2.16
N ALA A 441 5.11 -15.85 -3.41
CA ALA A 441 5.64 -17.13 -3.89
C ALA A 441 6.85 -17.59 -3.06
N LEU A 442 7.78 -16.68 -2.73
CA LEU A 442 8.94 -17.01 -1.89
C LEU A 442 8.52 -17.40 -0.47
N CYS A 443 7.58 -16.67 0.13
CA CYS A 443 7.07 -16.98 1.48
C CYS A 443 6.29 -18.30 1.48
N LEU A 444 5.46 -18.57 0.47
CA LEU A 444 4.73 -19.81 0.30
C LEU A 444 5.68 -21.01 0.09
N ASP A 445 6.73 -20.85 -0.70
CA ASP A 445 7.75 -21.88 -0.88
C ASP A 445 8.46 -22.22 0.43
N ASN A 446 8.83 -21.20 1.20
CA ASN A 446 9.43 -21.40 2.52
C ASN A 446 8.45 -22.11 3.48
N ALA A 447 7.16 -21.71 3.50
CA ALA A 447 6.14 -22.34 4.32
C ALA A 447 5.93 -23.83 3.94
N ARG A 448 5.89 -24.15 2.62
CA ARG A 448 5.79 -25.54 2.13
C ARG A 448 7.01 -26.37 2.51
N LEU A 449 8.21 -25.84 2.31
CA LEU A 449 9.44 -26.54 2.69
C LEU A 449 9.46 -26.83 4.19
N TYR A 450 9.04 -25.86 5.01
CA TYR A 450 8.93 -26.01 6.44
C TYR A 450 7.92 -27.11 6.82
N SER A 451 6.70 -27.05 6.27
CA SER A 451 5.65 -28.06 6.48
C SER A 451 6.14 -29.47 6.09
N ARG A 452 6.83 -29.57 4.94
CA ARG A 452 7.38 -30.87 4.46
C ARG A 452 8.42 -31.44 5.40
N VAL A 453 9.34 -30.60 5.89
CA VAL A 453 10.34 -31.02 6.91
C VAL A 453 9.65 -31.51 8.17
N GLN A 454 8.62 -30.80 8.61
CA GLN A 454 7.81 -31.17 9.75
C GLN A 454 7.09 -32.51 9.57
N ASP A 455 6.43 -32.73 8.43
CA ASP A 455 5.74 -33.99 8.11
C ASP A 455 6.70 -35.16 8.09
N ILE A 456 7.90 -34.98 7.51
CA ILE A 456 8.96 -36.00 7.52
C ILE A 456 9.39 -36.28 8.96
N ALA A 457 9.59 -35.25 9.76
CA ALA A 457 10.02 -35.34 11.15
C ALA A 457 8.97 -36.10 11.99
N LEU A 458 7.70 -35.73 11.91
CA LEU A 458 6.60 -36.40 12.61
C LEU A 458 6.43 -37.85 12.14
N THR A 459 6.60 -38.12 10.85
CA THR A 459 6.52 -39.48 10.30
C THR A 459 7.65 -40.35 10.84
N LEU A 460 8.87 -39.80 10.88
CA LEU A 460 10.02 -40.49 11.46
C LEU A 460 9.81 -40.80 12.96
N GLN A 461 9.35 -39.83 13.71
CA GLN A 461 9.07 -39.96 15.14
C GLN A 461 8.04 -41.08 15.40
N ARG A 462 6.89 -41.04 14.67
CA ARG A 462 5.85 -42.05 14.77
C ARG A 462 6.37 -43.47 14.42
N ALA A 463 7.26 -43.56 13.43
CA ALA A 463 7.88 -44.82 13.04
C ALA A 463 8.86 -45.35 14.10
N LEU A 464 9.49 -44.47 14.88
CA LEU A 464 10.43 -44.83 15.93
C LEU A 464 9.75 -45.18 17.28
N LEU A 465 8.51 -44.73 17.50
CA LEU A 465 7.72 -45.09 18.67
C LEU A 465 7.07 -46.49 18.53
N PRO A 466 6.64 -47.14 19.61
CA PRO A 466 5.98 -48.45 19.53
C PRO A 466 4.64 -48.32 18.77
N THR A 467 4.48 -49.01 17.67
CA THR A 467 3.18 -49.09 16.94
C THR A 467 2.12 -49.84 17.68
N ALA A 468 2.49 -50.79 18.55
CA ALA A 468 1.60 -51.48 19.45
C ALA A 468 2.40 -51.92 20.66
N LEU A 469 1.89 -51.68 21.87
CA LEU A 469 2.43 -52.23 23.08
C LEU A 469 2.12 -53.71 23.18
N THR A 470 3.10 -54.47 23.66
CA THR A 470 2.90 -55.92 23.87
C THR A 470 1.96 -56.11 25.04
N THR A 471 0.83 -56.78 24.80
CA THR A 471 -0.14 -57.09 25.88
C THR A 471 0.41 -58.17 26.81
N SER A 472 0.28 -57.94 28.11
CA SER A 472 0.61 -58.93 29.16
C SER A 472 -0.66 -59.24 29.96
N PRO A 473 -0.91 -60.49 30.35
CA PRO A 473 -2.02 -60.80 31.25
C PRO A 473 -1.82 -60.23 32.66
N TYR A 474 -0.56 -59.87 33.01
CA TYR A 474 -0.21 -59.42 34.36
C TYR A 474 0.04 -57.92 34.47
N VAL A 475 0.05 -57.19 33.37
CA VAL A 475 0.23 -55.71 33.37
C VAL A 475 -0.75 -55.12 32.37
N GLN A 476 -1.72 -54.39 32.87
CA GLN A 476 -2.61 -53.53 32.04
C GLN A 476 -1.92 -52.18 31.88
N VAL A 477 -1.75 -51.71 30.63
CA VAL A 477 -1.05 -50.46 30.32
C VAL A 477 -1.96 -49.49 29.61
N ALA A 478 -1.95 -48.24 30.03
CA ALA A 478 -2.41 -47.09 29.25
C ALA A 478 -1.22 -46.15 29.00
N HIS A 479 -1.12 -45.58 27.82
CA HIS A 479 -0.02 -44.70 27.47
C HIS A 479 -0.49 -43.50 26.67
N ARG A 480 0.20 -42.39 26.84
CA ARG A 480 -0.01 -41.18 26.04
C ARG A 480 1.35 -40.60 25.66
N TYR A 481 1.43 -40.14 24.44
CA TYR A 481 2.51 -39.34 23.92
C TYR A 481 1.93 -38.06 23.35
N VAL A 482 2.36 -36.92 23.83
CA VAL A 482 1.91 -35.58 23.35
C VAL A 482 3.17 -34.86 22.89
N PRO A 483 3.28 -34.56 21.60
CA PRO A 483 4.41 -33.80 21.05
C PRO A 483 4.39 -32.37 21.55
N GLY A 484 5.57 -31.81 21.78
CA GLY A 484 5.76 -30.40 22.11
C GLY A 484 5.28 -29.45 21.01
N SER A 485 5.01 -28.21 21.37
CA SER A 485 4.45 -27.20 20.45
C SER A 485 5.46 -26.60 19.47
N HIS A 486 6.75 -26.88 19.62
CA HIS A 486 7.76 -26.47 18.67
C HIS A 486 7.65 -27.28 17.38
N VAL A 487 6.96 -26.70 16.43
CA VAL A 487 6.41 -27.28 15.20
C VAL A 487 7.44 -27.97 14.28
N THR A 488 8.75 -27.75 14.49
CA THR A 488 9.84 -28.41 13.72
C THR A 488 10.62 -29.44 14.53
N GLU A 489 10.26 -29.65 15.78
CA GLU A 489 11.10 -30.36 16.70
C GLU A 489 10.53 -31.74 16.97
N VAL A 490 11.19 -32.75 16.45
CA VAL A 490 10.93 -34.17 16.78
C VAL A 490 11.55 -34.39 18.16
N GLY A 491 10.78 -34.92 19.10
CA GLY A 491 11.25 -35.12 20.47
C GLY A 491 12.22 -36.25 20.70
N GLY A 492 12.87 -36.16 21.84
CA GLY A 492 13.77 -37.16 22.39
C GLY A 492 13.10 -38.22 23.23
N ASP A 493 11.84 -38.02 23.58
CA ASP A 493 11.08 -38.88 24.50
C ASP A 493 10.71 -40.23 23.92
N TRP A 494 10.88 -41.28 24.70
CA TRP A 494 10.39 -42.61 24.30
C TRP A 494 9.87 -43.41 25.47
N TYR A 495 9.13 -44.47 25.15
CA TYR A 495 8.68 -45.51 26.07
C TYR A 495 8.62 -46.85 25.34
N ASP A 496 8.70 -47.95 26.13
CA ASP A 496 8.41 -49.30 25.61
C ASP A 496 7.88 -50.21 26.73
N VAL A 497 7.06 -51.20 26.33
CA VAL A 497 6.59 -52.28 27.22
C VAL A 497 7.00 -53.60 26.60
N ILE A 498 7.93 -54.31 27.27
CA ILE A 498 8.62 -55.45 26.71
C ILE A 498 8.21 -56.71 27.49
N ASN A 499 7.53 -57.64 26.85
CA ASN A 499 7.32 -58.97 27.44
C ASN A 499 8.59 -59.80 27.30
N LEU A 500 9.24 -60.13 28.43
CA LEU A 500 10.46 -60.91 28.45
C LEU A 500 10.21 -62.41 28.59
N SER A 501 9.19 -62.75 29.34
CA SER A 501 8.68 -64.11 29.50
C SER A 501 7.20 -64.08 29.84
N ARG A 502 6.58 -65.26 30.08
CA ARG A 502 5.20 -65.31 30.47
C ARG A 502 4.84 -64.45 31.68
N ASP A 503 5.77 -64.36 32.66
CA ASP A 503 5.53 -63.77 33.97
C ASP A 503 6.35 -62.49 34.23
N ARG A 504 7.22 -62.08 33.27
CA ARG A 504 8.11 -60.91 33.41
C ARG A 504 7.87 -59.87 32.32
N VAL A 505 7.67 -58.64 32.75
CA VAL A 505 7.44 -57.51 31.90
C VAL A 505 8.43 -56.38 32.27
N ALA A 506 9.11 -55.82 31.28
CA ALA A 506 9.87 -54.61 31.46
C ALA A 506 9.11 -53.37 30.96
N LEU A 507 9.17 -52.28 31.72
CA LEU A 507 8.67 -50.96 31.41
C LEU A 507 9.89 -50.05 31.27
N VAL A 508 9.93 -49.27 30.18
CA VAL A 508 11.03 -48.34 29.89
C VAL A 508 10.45 -47.00 29.52
N VAL A 509 10.99 -45.95 30.09
CA VAL A 509 10.73 -44.55 29.68
C VAL A 509 12.07 -43.83 29.70
N GLY A 510 12.29 -42.91 28.78
CA GLY A 510 13.49 -42.11 28.73
C GLY A 510 13.31 -40.89 27.86
N ASP A 511 14.32 -40.03 27.95
CA ASP A 511 14.40 -38.79 27.16
C ASP A 511 15.85 -38.54 26.71
N VAL A 512 16.04 -38.15 25.45
CA VAL A 512 17.31 -37.74 24.87
C VAL A 512 17.38 -36.22 24.84
N MET A 513 18.37 -35.66 25.50
CA MET A 513 18.56 -34.22 25.55
C MET A 513 18.54 -33.58 24.15
N GLY A 514 17.74 -32.51 24.03
CA GLY A 514 17.60 -31.73 22.80
C GLY A 514 16.46 -32.23 21.90
N HIS A 515 16.31 -31.59 20.78
CA HIS A 515 15.17 -31.77 19.87
C HIS A 515 15.59 -31.90 18.40
N GLY A 516 14.71 -32.34 17.56
CA GLY A 516 14.92 -32.48 16.11
C GLY A 516 15.33 -33.88 15.68
N VAL A 517 15.59 -34.02 14.37
CA VAL A 517 15.86 -35.33 13.74
C VAL A 517 16.99 -36.11 14.39
N ARG A 518 18.00 -35.44 14.93
CA ARG A 518 19.14 -36.08 15.59
C ARG A 518 18.72 -36.70 16.94
N ALA A 519 17.96 -35.98 17.75
CA ALA A 519 17.42 -36.47 19.00
C ALA A 519 16.51 -37.69 18.78
N ALA A 520 15.61 -37.63 17.82
CA ALA A 520 14.75 -38.74 17.44
C ALA A 520 15.55 -39.99 16.96
N ALA A 521 16.57 -39.80 16.16
CA ALA A 521 17.41 -40.88 15.69
C ALA A 521 18.16 -41.58 16.88
N ASN A 522 18.64 -40.77 17.82
CA ASN A 522 19.31 -41.26 19.04
C ASN A 522 18.29 -41.96 19.96
N MET A 523 17.10 -41.39 20.15
CA MET A 523 15.97 -41.99 20.86
C MET A 523 15.64 -43.39 20.29
N GLY A 524 15.47 -43.47 18.96
CA GLY A 524 15.21 -44.75 18.29
C GLY A 524 16.32 -45.81 18.53
N ARG A 525 17.60 -45.40 18.51
CA ARG A 525 18.73 -46.24 18.81
C ARG A 525 18.68 -46.75 20.24
N LEU A 526 18.53 -45.85 21.24
CA LEU A 526 18.48 -46.23 22.66
C LEU A 526 17.29 -47.16 22.93
N ARG A 527 16.11 -46.86 22.41
CA ARG A 527 14.93 -47.71 22.58
C ARG A 527 15.13 -49.12 22.04
N ILE A 528 15.64 -49.26 20.80
CA ILE A 528 15.88 -50.58 20.20
C ILE A 528 16.98 -51.32 20.96
N THR A 529 18.04 -50.65 21.39
CA THR A 529 19.11 -51.22 22.18
C THR A 529 18.59 -51.69 23.53
N ALA A 530 17.84 -50.86 24.26
CA ALA A 530 17.23 -51.25 25.54
C ALA A 530 16.29 -52.48 25.36
N LYS A 531 15.45 -52.51 24.31
CA LYS A 531 14.61 -53.64 23.99
C LYS A 531 15.37 -54.92 23.69
N THR A 532 16.54 -54.83 23.07
CA THR A 532 17.42 -55.97 22.76
C THR A 532 18.12 -56.46 24.01
N LEU A 533 18.69 -55.55 24.80
CA LEU A 533 19.35 -55.85 26.02
C LEU A 533 18.40 -56.47 27.04
N ALA A 534 17.19 -55.99 27.16
CA ALA A 534 16.16 -56.52 28.08
C ALA A 534 15.91 -58.03 27.93
N ARG A 535 16.12 -58.59 26.73
CA ARG A 535 15.97 -60.02 26.45
C ARG A 535 17.12 -60.87 26.98
N HIS A 536 18.28 -60.29 27.28
CA HIS A 536 19.49 -60.97 27.59
C HIS A 536 20.06 -60.60 29.00
N LYS A 537 19.64 -59.44 29.53
CA LYS A 537 20.07 -58.95 30.84
C LYS A 537 18.93 -59.06 31.83
N GLU A 538 19.12 -59.85 32.88
CA GLU A 538 18.11 -60.02 33.94
C GLU A 538 18.18 -58.94 35.00
N GLU A 539 19.33 -58.28 35.13
CA GLU A 539 19.57 -57.24 36.15
C GLU A 539 19.43 -55.85 35.57
N PRO A 540 18.53 -54.99 36.08
CA PRO A 540 18.30 -53.63 35.59
C PRO A 540 19.56 -52.76 35.54
N ALA A 541 20.38 -52.78 36.57
CA ALA A 541 21.61 -52.00 36.62
C ALA A 541 22.61 -52.41 35.51
N ALA A 542 22.71 -53.73 35.25
CA ALA A 542 23.58 -54.24 34.19
C ALA A 542 23.09 -53.85 32.79
N LEU A 543 21.75 -53.73 32.59
CA LEU A 543 21.17 -53.26 31.37
C LEU A 543 21.52 -51.80 31.14
N LEU A 544 21.33 -50.91 32.16
CA LEU A 544 21.64 -49.49 32.02
C LEU A 544 23.15 -49.26 31.81
N THR A 545 24.01 -50.05 32.43
CA THR A 545 25.46 -49.95 32.22
C THR A 545 25.85 -50.27 30.78
N GLU A 546 25.23 -51.24 30.16
CA GLU A 546 25.48 -51.58 28.75
C GLU A 546 24.85 -50.59 27.80
N LEU A 547 23.68 -50.05 28.18
CA LEU A 547 23.01 -49.00 27.42
C LEU A 547 23.80 -47.67 27.41
N ASP A 548 24.43 -47.33 28.57
CA ASP A 548 25.34 -46.21 28.71
C ASP A 548 26.61 -46.34 27.84
N ALA A 549 27.20 -47.53 27.82
CA ALA A 549 28.32 -47.80 26.90
C ALA A 549 27.93 -47.63 25.43
N CYS A 550 26.75 -48.15 25.04
CA CYS A 550 26.23 -47.97 23.68
C CYS A 550 25.89 -46.50 23.38
N ALA A 551 25.41 -45.72 24.35
CA ALA A 551 25.19 -44.29 24.23
C ALA A 551 26.49 -43.53 23.90
N GLY A 552 27.53 -43.82 24.66
CA GLY A 552 28.88 -43.26 24.46
C GLY A 552 29.45 -43.59 23.06
N GLU A 553 29.36 -44.86 22.65
CA GLU A 553 29.79 -45.28 21.28
C GLU A 553 28.99 -44.60 20.17
N ALA A 554 27.73 -44.31 20.39
CA ALA A 554 26.86 -43.64 19.44
C ALA A 554 27.04 -42.10 19.42
N GLY A 555 27.85 -41.53 20.32
CA GLY A 555 28.05 -40.10 20.47
C GLY A 555 26.82 -39.38 21.04
N ILE A 556 26.05 -40.06 21.90
CA ILE A 556 24.91 -39.49 22.61
C ILE A 556 25.45 -38.90 23.89
N GLU A 557 25.42 -37.59 24.04
CA GLU A 557 26.07 -36.88 25.13
C GLU A 557 25.26 -36.96 26.44
N LEU A 558 23.94 -36.98 26.36
CA LEU A 558 23.07 -37.04 27.52
C LEU A 558 21.70 -37.63 27.16
N ALA A 559 21.26 -38.62 27.89
CA ALA A 559 19.91 -39.14 27.87
C ALA A 559 19.49 -39.67 29.23
N THR A 560 18.23 -39.50 29.59
CA THR A 560 17.69 -40.09 30.80
C THR A 560 16.99 -41.41 30.48
N CYS A 561 17.03 -42.39 31.41
CA CYS A 561 16.32 -43.66 31.21
C CYS A 561 15.91 -44.27 32.56
N LEU A 562 14.65 -44.62 32.65
CA LEU A 562 14.07 -45.41 33.73
C LEU A 562 13.71 -46.80 33.19
N TYR A 563 14.28 -47.85 33.81
CA TYR A 563 14.01 -49.24 33.48
C TYR A 563 13.44 -49.99 34.70
N ILE A 564 12.24 -50.53 34.54
CA ILE A 564 11.54 -51.31 35.60
C ILE A 564 11.29 -52.73 35.09
N LEU A 565 11.74 -53.72 35.82
CA LEU A 565 11.46 -55.14 35.56
C LEU A 565 10.50 -55.66 36.61
N TYR A 566 9.24 -55.91 36.20
CA TYR A 566 8.22 -56.51 37.04
C TYR A 566 8.17 -58.03 36.83
N ASP A 567 8.20 -58.79 37.98
CA ASP A 567 8.00 -60.22 38.03
C ASP A 567 6.65 -60.52 38.72
N ALA A 568 5.69 -61.04 37.93
CA ALA A 568 4.32 -61.28 38.38
C ALA A 568 4.19 -62.47 39.36
N ARG A 569 5.19 -63.40 39.42
CA ARG A 569 5.18 -64.50 40.36
C ARG A 569 5.53 -64.05 41.76
N SER A 570 6.56 -63.23 41.86
CA SER A 570 6.99 -62.70 43.16
C SER A 570 6.22 -61.46 43.60
N GLY A 571 5.58 -60.75 42.64
CA GLY A 571 4.97 -59.46 42.87
C GLY A 571 5.95 -58.35 43.11
N ARG A 572 7.23 -58.55 42.71
CA ARG A 572 8.31 -57.57 42.90
C ARG A 572 8.69 -56.86 41.63
N ALA A 573 9.06 -55.61 41.78
CA ALA A 573 9.65 -54.79 40.70
C ALA A 573 11.08 -54.41 41.06
N ARG A 574 11.99 -54.64 40.12
CA ARG A 574 13.41 -54.17 40.20
C ARG A 574 13.56 -52.96 39.28
N ILE A 575 14.09 -51.88 39.80
CA ILE A 575 14.15 -50.57 39.21
C ILE A 575 15.57 -50.09 39.11
N ALA A 576 16.00 -49.65 37.95
CA ALA A 576 17.21 -48.88 37.74
C ALA A 576 16.89 -47.57 37.04
N ASN A 577 17.58 -46.51 37.44
CA ASN A 577 17.31 -45.16 36.96
C ASN A 577 18.64 -44.49 36.54
N ALA A 578 18.66 -43.93 35.33
CA ALA A 578 19.74 -43.13 34.76
C ALA A 578 19.29 -41.68 34.62
N GLY A 579 19.18 -40.94 35.71
CA GLY A 579 18.88 -39.52 35.74
C GLY A 579 17.42 -39.13 35.30
N HIS A 580 16.53 -40.09 35.25
CA HIS A 580 15.13 -39.87 34.81
C HIS A 580 14.24 -39.52 36.02
N PRO A 581 13.13 -38.77 35.83
CA PRO A 581 12.16 -38.54 36.90
C PRO A 581 11.74 -39.82 37.59
N PRO A 582 11.63 -39.85 38.95
CA PRO A 582 11.31 -41.05 39.69
C PRO A 582 9.87 -41.52 39.41
N PRO A 583 9.63 -42.84 39.30
CA PRO A 583 8.29 -43.34 39.08
C PRO A 583 7.41 -43.20 40.33
N LEU A 584 6.10 -43.07 40.11
CA LEU A 584 5.09 -43.03 41.16
C LEU A 584 4.37 -44.37 41.24
N VAL A 585 4.01 -44.78 42.44
CA VAL A 585 3.17 -45.95 42.70
C VAL A 585 1.85 -45.51 43.34
N LEU A 586 0.75 -45.72 42.66
CA LEU A 586 -0.57 -45.57 43.24
C LEU A 586 -1.03 -46.91 43.83
N HIS A 587 -1.23 -46.93 45.14
CA HIS A 587 -1.73 -48.05 45.90
C HIS A 587 -3.29 -48.13 45.79
N ARG A 588 -3.88 -49.29 46.12
CA ARG A 588 -5.34 -49.49 46.10
C ARG A 588 -6.15 -48.60 47.03
N ASP A 589 -5.51 -48.15 48.12
CA ASP A 589 -6.08 -47.25 49.13
C ASP A 589 -6.06 -45.78 48.69
N GLY A 590 -5.49 -45.49 47.50
CA GLY A 590 -5.36 -44.14 46.95
C GLY A 590 -4.06 -43.43 47.38
N ALA A 591 -3.24 -44.05 48.18
CA ALA A 591 -1.94 -43.48 48.53
C ALA A 591 -0.99 -43.49 47.31
N VAL A 592 -0.26 -42.38 47.10
CA VAL A 592 0.75 -42.28 46.06
C VAL A 592 2.14 -42.16 46.68
N GLU A 593 2.99 -43.10 46.34
CA GLU A 593 4.38 -43.20 46.81
C GLU A 593 5.32 -42.87 45.68
N THR A 594 6.34 -42.02 45.92
CA THR A 594 7.43 -41.76 44.97
C THR A 594 8.57 -42.72 45.28
N ILE A 595 9.02 -43.47 44.28
CA ILE A 595 10.16 -44.37 44.41
C ILE A 595 11.44 -43.57 44.13
N GLY A 596 11.95 -42.90 45.18
CA GLY A 596 12.86 -41.76 45.03
C GLY A 596 14.35 -41.99 45.27
N GLU A 597 14.79 -43.17 45.69
CA GLU A 597 16.19 -43.31 46.14
C GLU A 597 17.19 -43.80 45.07
N VAL A 598 16.76 -43.99 43.82
CA VAL A 598 17.67 -44.45 42.75
C VAL A 598 17.94 -43.33 41.79
N LEU A 599 18.69 -42.33 42.23
CA LEU A 599 19.22 -41.30 41.32
C LEU A 599 20.54 -41.80 40.73
N GLY A 600 20.49 -42.24 39.45
CA GLY A 600 21.70 -42.49 38.65
C GLY A 600 22.11 -41.27 37.85
N VAL A 601 23.32 -41.29 37.35
CA VAL A 601 23.79 -40.29 36.37
C VAL A 601 23.14 -40.58 35.03
N PRO A 602 22.76 -39.58 34.21
CA PRO A 602 22.24 -39.81 32.89
C PRO A 602 23.17 -40.63 31.99
N LEU A 603 22.60 -41.33 31.00
CA LEU A 603 23.34 -42.09 30.02
C LEU A 603 24.21 -41.15 29.15
N GLY A 604 25.38 -41.60 28.73
CA GLY A 604 26.33 -40.84 27.91
C GLY A 604 27.40 -40.12 28.74
N VAL A 605 27.18 -39.92 30.04
CA VAL A 605 28.19 -39.34 30.96
C VAL A 605 29.35 -40.32 31.21
N GLY A 606 29.05 -41.60 31.28
CA GLY A 606 30.05 -42.68 31.48
C GLY A 606 30.66 -42.77 32.85
N GLY A 607 31.24 -43.91 33.19
CA GLY A 607 32.12 -44.09 34.35
C GLY A 607 31.44 -44.19 35.73
N HIS A 608 30.11 -44.21 35.78
CA HIS A 608 29.35 -44.35 37.02
C HIS A 608 28.57 -45.66 37.06
N PRO A 609 28.61 -46.43 38.16
CA PRO A 609 27.80 -47.64 38.28
C PRO A 609 26.34 -47.27 38.52
N PHE A 610 25.42 -48.01 37.88
CA PHE A 610 24.00 -47.92 38.19
C PHE A 610 23.63 -48.87 39.33
N GLY A 611 22.63 -48.49 40.13
CA GLY A 611 22.06 -49.31 41.18
C GLY A 611 20.73 -49.94 40.78
N THR A 612 20.35 -51.03 41.47
CA THR A 612 19.01 -51.60 41.35
C THR A 612 18.31 -51.52 42.71
N THR A 613 17.11 -50.96 42.73
CA THR A 613 16.21 -50.98 43.89
C THR A 613 15.11 -52.01 43.64
N GLU A 614 14.82 -52.83 44.66
CA GLU A 614 13.72 -53.78 44.64
C GLU A 614 12.56 -53.32 45.51
N ILE A 615 11.36 -53.30 44.98
CA ILE A 615 10.13 -52.97 45.71
C ILE A 615 9.10 -54.08 45.55
N GLU A 616 8.21 -54.24 46.53
CA GLU A 616 7.05 -55.08 46.39
C GLU A 616 5.85 -54.27 45.87
N LEU A 617 5.24 -54.74 44.79
CA LEU A 617 4.05 -54.14 44.22
C LEU A 617 2.81 -55.00 44.57
N PRO A 618 1.90 -54.48 45.42
CA PRO A 618 0.65 -55.15 45.71
C PRO A 618 -0.16 -55.32 44.44
N GLU A 619 -0.93 -56.41 44.38
CA GLU A 619 -1.87 -56.63 43.25
C GLU A 619 -2.84 -55.46 43.09
N GLY A 620 -2.94 -54.93 41.86
CA GLY A 620 -3.75 -53.79 41.53
C GLY A 620 -3.08 -52.42 41.77
N ALA A 621 -1.85 -52.39 42.27
CA ALA A 621 -1.04 -51.17 42.28
C ALA A 621 -0.82 -50.65 40.84
N THR A 622 -0.75 -49.35 40.65
CA THR A 622 -0.49 -48.71 39.35
C THR A 622 0.81 -47.95 39.41
N LEU A 623 1.74 -48.31 38.55
CA LEU A 623 2.96 -47.55 38.28
C LEU A 623 2.65 -46.41 37.31
N ALA A 624 3.14 -45.20 37.56
CA ALA A 624 3.17 -44.08 36.64
C ALA A 624 4.61 -43.73 36.30
N LEU A 625 4.98 -43.87 35.03
CA LEU A 625 6.23 -43.45 34.45
C LEU A 625 5.95 -42.26 33.56
N TYR A 626 6.77 -41.25 33.61
CA TYR A 626 6.51 -39.99 32.90
C TYR A 626 7.81 -39.27 32.61
N THR A 627 7.82 -38.44 31.56
CA THR A 627 8.94 -37.55 31.24
C THR A 627 8.75 -36.18 31.88
N ASP A 628 9.80 -35.40 31.94
CA ASP A 628 9.79 -34.06 32.55
C ASP A 628 8.84 -33.09 31.93
N GLY A 629 8.56 -33.18 30.58
CA GLY A 629 7.56 -32.38 29.90
C GLY A 629 6.14 -32.46 30.50
N LEU A 630 5.83 -33.50 31.34
CA LEU A 630 4.57 -33.58 32.07
C LEU A 630 4.54 -32.71 33.32
N ILE A 631 5.70 -32.47 33.94
CA ILE A 631 5.84 -31.83 35.25
C ILE A 631 6.60 -30.50 35.19
N GLU A 632 7.32 -30.24 34.09
CA GLU A 632 8.04 -29.01 33.88
C GLU A 632 7.16 -27.97 33.18
N ALA A 633 7.10 -26.76 33.73
CA ALA A 633 6.43 -25.63 33.10
C ALA A 633 7.30 -24.38 33.25
N ARG A 634 7.35 -23.53 32.22
CA ARG A 634 8.17 -22.31 32.23
C ARG A 634 7.90 -21.45 33.46
N GLY A 635 8.97 -21.24 34.26
CA GLY A 635 8.91 -20.37 35.43
C GLY A 635 8.28 -21.01 36.67
N GLN A 636 8.07 -22.32 36.67
CA GLN A 636 7.65 -23.10 37.85
C GLN A 636 8.74 -24.09 38.23
N ASP A 637 8.84 -24.37 39.55
CA ASP A 637 9.72 -25.41 40.06
C ASP A 637 9.15 -26.78 39.66
N ILE A 638 10.02 -27.69 39.22
CA ILE A 638 9.66 -29.05 38.79
C ILE A 638 8.94 -29.83 39.91
N ASP A 639 9.28 -29.54 41.18
CA ASP A 639 8.65 -30.15 42.36
C ASP A 639 7.15 -29.80 42.44
N VAL A 640 6.75 -28.62 42.02
CA VAL A 640 5.32 -28.20 41.97
C VAL A 640 4.55 -29.03 40.95
N GLY A 641 5.14 -29.30 39.79
CA GLY A 641 4.56 -30.17 38.76
C GLY A 641 4.44 -31.62 39.26
N ALA A 642 5.49 -32.12 39.90
CA ALA A 642 5.47 -33.45 40.48
C ALA A 642 4.40 -33.61 41.59
N ASP A 643 4.20 -32.58 42.44
CA ASP A 643 3.13 -32.56 43.45
C ASP A 643 1.73 -32.56 42.80
N ARG A 644 1.53 -31.82 41.72
CA ARG A 644 0.29 -31.83 40.95
C ARG A 644 0.01 -33.22 40.36
N LEU A 645 1.03 -33.84 39.75
CA LEU A 645 0.90 -35.18 39.19
C LEU A 645 0.51 -36.20 40.30
N ARG A 646 1.15 -36.13 41.48
CA ARG A 646 0.78 -36.97 42.64
C ARG A 646 -0.67 -36.76 43.05
N ALA A 647 -1.11 -35.53 43.12
CA ALA A 647 -2.51 -35.19 43.46
C ALA A 647 -3.51 -35.73 42.44
N GLU A 648 -3.24 -35.60 41.14
CA GLU A 648 -4.12 -36.11 40.07
C GLU A 648 -4.10 -37.65 40.03
N LEU A 649 -2.94 -38.28 40.21
CA LEU A 649 -2.81 -39.73 40.26
C LEU A 649 -3.59 -40.32 41.43
N SER A 650 -3.57 -39.67 42.63
CA SER A 650 -4.34 -40.13 43.78
C SER A 650 -5.86 -40.16 43.55
N ARG A 651 -6.36 -39.32 42.64
CA ARG A 651 -7.79 -39.26 42.21
C ARG A 651 -8.09 -40.24 41.09
N ALA A 652 -7.07 -40.89 40.55
CA ALA A 652 -7.23 -41.79 39.41
C ALA A 652 -8.03 -43.06 39.80
N SER A 653 -9.29 -43.13 39.39
CA SER A 653 -10.15 -44.29 39.59
C SER A 653 -10.75 -44.73 38.26
N GLY A 654 -11.03 -46.01 38.10
CA GLY A 654 -11.65 -46.54 36.87
C GLY A 654 -10.63 -47.05 35.82
N PRO A 655 -10.99 -47.00 34.52
CA PRO A 655 -10.12 -47.45 33.45
C PRO A 655 -8.84 -46.61 33.36
N LEU A 656 -7.69 -47.24 33.09
CA LEU A 656 -6.42 -46.53 32.96
C LEU A 656 -6.39 -45.52 31.83
N GLU A 657 -7.06 -45.78 30.74
CA GLU A 657 -7.15 -44.87 29.59
C GLU A 657 -7.81 -43.53 29.98
N GLU A 658 -8.93 -43.59 30.71
CA GLU A 658 -9.63 -42.37 31.18
C GLU A 658 -8.80 -41.63 32.24
N ALA A 659 -8.05 -42.36 33.07
CA ALA A 659 -7.15 -41.76 34.04
C ALA A 659 -5.98 -41.03 33.39
N ALA A 660 -5.35 -41.59 32.34
CA ALA A 660 -4.31 -40.96 31.55
C ALA A 660 -4.82 -39.68 30.89
N ASP A 661 -5.98 -39.73 30.23
CA ASP A 661 -6.56 -38.56 29.56
C ASP A 661 -6.88 -37.42 30.53
N ARG A 662 -7.38 -37.73 31.72
CA ARG A 662 -7.68 -36.74 32.75
C ARG A 662 -6.42 -36.09 33.30
N ILE A 663 -5.38 -36.89 33.58
CA ILE A 663 -4.09 -36.37 34.06
C ILE A 663 -3.52 -35.39 33.06
N LEU A 664 -3.49 -35.74 31.78
CA LEU A 664 -2.97 -34.84 30.75
C LEU A 664 -3.83 -33.56 30.61
N ALA A 665 -5.13 -33.68 30.64
CA ALA A 665 -6.05 -32.52 30.53
C ALA A 665 -5.89 -31.52 31.69
N HIS A 666 -5.44 -31.98 32.89
CA HIS A 666 -5.24 -31.09 34.03
C HIS A 666 -3.81 -30.55 34.18
N LEU A 667 -2.83 -31.24 33.62
CA LEU A 667 -1.43 -30.88 33.81
C LEU A 667 -0.85 -30.13 32.62
N LEU A 668 -1.24 -30.51 31.39
CA LEU A 668 -0.69 -29.90 30.18
C LEU A 668 -1.46 -28.66 29.78
N PRO A 669 -0.78 -27.61 29.32
CA PRO A 669 -1.38 -26.49 28.64
C PRO A 669 -1.86 -26.92 27.22
N ASP A 670 -2.71 -26.11 26.58
CA ASP A 670 -3.16 -26.35 25.21
C ASP A 670 -2.01 -26.53 24.20
N ARG A 671 -0.85 -25.97 24.53
CA ARG A 671 0.39 -26.08 23.75
C ARG A 671 1.55 -26.39 24.71
N PRO A 672 1.91 -27.67 24.90
CA PRO A 672 3.04 -28.02 25.76
C PRO A 672 4.36 -27.53 25.14
N ASP A 673 5.26 -27.10 25.98
CA ASP A 673 6.58 -26.59 25.55
C ASP A 673 7.52 -27.73 25.14
N ASP A 674 7.38 -28.95 25.71
CA ASP A 674 8.21 -30.13 25.46
C ASP A 674 7.35 -31.35 25.18
N ASP A 675 7.98 -32.40 24.63
CA ASP A 675 7.36 -33.69 24.48
C ASP A 675 6.98 -34.28 25.83
N THR A 676 5.89 -35.00 25.83
CA THR A 676 5.37 -35.57 27.07
C THR A 676 5.01 -37.03 26.90
N VAL A 677 5.56 -37.86 27.69
CA VAL A 677 5.21 -39.27 27.83
C VAL A 677 4.55 -39.50 29.18
N LEU A 678 3.43 -40.22 29.17
CA LEU A 678 2.80 -40.80 30.37
C LEU A 678 2.47 -42.27 30.11
N VAL A 679 3.02 -43.15 30.97
CA VAL A 679 2.71 -44.59 30.97
C VAL A 679 2.16 -44.98 32.34
N LEU A 680 0.88 -45.44 32.33
CA LEU A 680 0.26 -46.01 33.52
C LEU A 680 0.20 -47.53 33.38
N ALA A 681 0.80 -48.25 34.33
CA ALA A 681 0.86 -49.70 34.29
C ALA A 681 0.30 -50.31 35.58
N ARG A 682 -0.88 -50.93 35.50
CA ARG A 682 -1.54 -51.61 36.63
C ARG A 682 -1.12 -53.05 36.66
N VAL A 683 -0.52 -53.46 37.78
CA VAL A 683 0.03 -54.82 37.94
C VAL A 683 -1.00 -55.80 38.50
N ARG A 684 -0.86 -57.06 38.07
CA ARG A 684 -1.60 -58.24 38.56
C ARG A 684 -0.61 -59.32 38.92
N ARG A 685 -0.93 -60.12 39.92
CA ARG A 685 -0.10 -61.30 40.28
C ARG A 685 -0.42 -62.49 39.40
N ALA A 686 0.57 -63.32 39.13
CA ALA A 686 0.38 -64.64 38.56
C ALA A 686 -0.20 -65.56 39.64
N ALA A 687 -1.26 -66.27 39.34
CA ALA A 687 -1.88 -67.23 40.23
C ALA A 687 -0.96 -68.41 40.50
#